data_7da40501f355a80b9f5ae34e7f3932c2
#
_entry.id   7da40501f355a80b9f5ae34e7f3932c2
#
_cell.length_a   1.000
_cell.length_b   1.000
_cell.length_c   1.000
_cell.angle_alpha   90.00
_cell.angle_beta   90.00
_cell.angle_gamma   90.00
#
_symmetry.space_group_name_H-M   'P 1'
#
loop_
_entity.id
_entity.type
_entity.pdbx_description
1 polymer ?
#
loop_
_entity_poly.entity_id
_entity_poly.type
_entity_poly.pdbx_seq_one_letter_code
_entity_poly.pdbx_strand_id
1 'polypeptide(L)'
;MSKHLTSQRYVYKIHSARLRRKKWKLQLPINTARENQELIALSESQIMRWIDELNGIKDSELHISHIKSQIKKLKKETNLAISRPKIKKLYTELDNYQFKKDYVCVVIDKEKDFHYIYKNGFEINGVRYKWLLGTTGGVKNNTIVFINEKLLPEIKKRINNGRDMSMKFAPAKLEAYIALVCSSSTPVSMPNGVVVVHDCVTHFKSDIIELDDTGLDQPSMKFIKDKDIELIDSDGYGLAMPNLMKRWGEEIGENFLLPGCVIRNSFCKGAIFPIDFQKFASDNGFDKITDVWGNTYKINEVELILTESMLKLWDSYSSIEEYFRNCEENKYTFAITKSSEEELENVRTMNYQFLQSYDFTDEQIDELIAPTVNEIKDILSDDYRKTILYTKGIGLNKNNVQNLDSSFATALMIEPSMIQDPYIKSQIYSMIRKRIDEAKVGVLKVPANYSLVSGDPYSLCQSMFGMTVTGLLKAGQVYSKYWIDKGVTQIVSFRAPMTSHNNIRLLDVVHNETMDEFYKYMTTPTIFNSWDTCADAMNGFDKDGDCVINTSFPILVENTKRLPAIVCVQRKAPKCVPTDDDIMKSNINSFGNAVGGVTNKITSMFEVQAKFPKNSREYNILDYRIKCGQLYQQNAIDKTKGIEAKPMPDTWYNWIANKLSKAKDSDTKKDFWINRKIIADKKPYFMQYIYPSERAELNNYKKKNNEKCLMRFRITLDELLQKENKTKEEERFVYCYYDRMPLGNAPCTINRICWKIEELFDGKYCNTESNFDYSILKSDAEYTNKVYNKIKKIYETYKKDTQNYMLYAKKERLKSDEKQIQKYLLKEQFREKCLKECPNEDELCNIVLDLCYTKSKNSKQFAWDICGETFIKNLLKRNGYKISYPELDENGDIEFDGMRFSMKETEIKVTIDVEDDECQLF
;
A
#
# COMPACT_ATOMS: atom_id res chain seq x y z
N MET A 1 7.59 4.43 -4.95
CA MET A 1 6.36 4.25 -5.78
C MET A 1 6.16 5.50 -6.58
N SER A 2 6.03 5.36 -7.90
CA SER A 2 6.04 6.47 -8.85
C SER A 2 5.10 7.60 -8.45
N LYS A 3 5.59 8.82 -8.60
CA LYS A 3 4.86 10.08 -8.39
C LYS A 3 3.75 10.34 -9.42
N HIS A 4 3.50 9.43 -10.36
CA HIS A 4 2.49 9.56 -11.42
C HIS A 4 1.10 9.30 -10.86
N LEU A 5 0.65 10.20 -10.00
CA LEU A 5 -0.75 10.34 -9.70
C LEU A 5 -1.38 11.05 -10.90
N THR A 6 -1.89 10.26 -11.85
CA THR A 6 -2.91 10.75 -12.78
C THR A 6 -3.96 11.51 -11.98
N SER A 7 -4.55 12.54 -12.54
CA SER A 7 -5.56 13.34 -11.84
C SER A 7 -6.65 12.45 -11.26
N GLN A 8 -7.03 12.74 -10.02
CA GLN A 8 -8.09 11.99 -9.36
C GLN A 8 -9.43 12.22 -10.06
N ARG A 9 -10.17 11.15 -10.25
CA ARG A 9 -11.55 11.11 -10.72
C ARG A 9 -12.46 10.71 -9.58
N TYR A 10 -13.58 11.39 -9.40
CA TYR A 10 -14.55 11.05 -8.38
C TYR A 10 -15.71 10.26 -9.01
N VAL A 11 -16.09 9.19 -8.34
CA VAL A 11 -17.25 8.35 -8.71
C VAL A 11 -18.11 8.10 -7.49
N TYR A 12 -19.39 7.75 -7.71
CA TYR A 12 -20.23 7.30 -6.62
C TYR A 12 -19.75 5.97 -6.05
N LYS A 13 -19.74 5.87 -4.70
CA LYS A 13 -19.58 4.62 -3.95
C LYS A 13 -20.73 4.47 -2.98
N ILE A 14 -21.68 3.59 -3.28
CA ILE A 14 -22.96 3.52 -2.61
C ILE A 14 -23.20 2.11 -2.07
N HIS A 15 -23.73 2.00 -0.86
CA HIS A 15 -24.17 0.73 -0.29
C HIS A 15 -25.48 0.25 -0.89
N SER A 16 -25.59 -1.04 -1.24
CA SER A 16 -26.81 -1.64 -1.78
C SER A 16 -28.00 -1.51 -0.81
N ALA A 17 -27.75 -1.53 0.50
CA ALA A 17 -28.77 -1.29 1.52
C ALA A 17 -29.39 0.11 1.42
N ARG A 18 -28.62 1.15 1.00
CA ARG A 18 -29.15 2.50 0.78
C ARG A 18 -30.04 2.56 -0.46
N LEU A 19 -29.58 1.95 -1.56
CA LEU A 19 -30.37 1.85 -2.79
C LEU A 19 -31.70 1.13 -2.53
N ARG A 20 -31.66 -0.01 -1.81
CA ARG A 20 -32.86 -0.78 -1.43
C ARG A 20 -33.84 0.04 -0.61
N ARG A 21 -33.38 0.81 0.42
CA ARG A 21 -34.25 1.68 1.24
C ARG A 21 -34.95 2.75 0.39
N LYS A 22 -34.36 3.17 -0.70
CA LYS A 22 -34.91 4.13 -1.66
C LYS A 22 -35.57 3.47 -2.87
N LYS A 23 -35.97 2.19 -2.74
CA LYS A 23 -36.63 1.42 -3.80
C LYS A 23 -35.85 1.44 -5.12
N TRP A 24 -34.53 1.42 -5.03
CA TRP A 24 -33.56 1.40 -6.15
C TRP A 24 -33.55 2.67 -7.01
N LYS A 25 -34.13 3.77 -6.51
CA LYS A 25 -34.12 5.09 -7.13
C LYS A 25 -33.63 6.13 -6.12
N LEU A 26 -32.46 6.68 -6.34
CA LEU A 26 -31.78 7.58 -5.42
C LEU A 26 -31.62 8.97 -6.04
N GLN A 27 -32.01 10.01 -5.32
CA GLN A 27 -31.60 11.38 -5.64
C GLN A 27 -30.38 11.71 -4.79
N LEU A 28 -29.22 11.95 -5.44
CA LEU A 28 -27.94 12.15 -4.78
C LEU A 28 -27.09 13.19 -5.52
N PRO A 29 -27.32 14.50 -5.26
CA PRO A 29 -26.42 15.55 -5.75
C PRO A 29 -24.98 15.33 -5.27
N ILE A 30 -23.99 15.77 -6.06
CA ILE A 30 -22.55 15.60 -5.75
C ILE A 30 -22.20 16.12 -4.35
N ASN A 31 -22.69 17.30 -3.98
CA ASN A 31 -22.39 17.87 -2.66
C ASN A 31 -22.92 16.99 -1.52
N THR A 32 -24.15 16.49 -1.67
CA THR A 32 -24.75 15.55 -0.70
C THR A 32 -23.98 14.23 -0.66
N ALA A 33 -23.54 13.72 -1.82
CA ALA A 33 -22.71 12.52 -1.88
C ALA A 33 -21.36 12.73 -1.17
N ARG A 34 -20.77 13.92 -1.34
CA ARG A 34 -19.51 14.30 -0.67
C ARG A 34 -19.69 14.38 0.85
N GLU A 35 -20.77 15.05 1.32
CA GLU A 35 -21.12 15.14 2.74
C GLU A 35 -21.41 13.76 3.37
N ASN A 36 -22.06 12.88 2.63
CA ASN A 36 -22.39 11.53 3.06
C ASN A 36 -21.22 10.54 2.89
N GLN A 37 -20.09 10.96 2.34
CA GLN A 37 -18.94 10.09 2.00
C GLN A 37 -19.31 8.97 1.01
N GLU A 38 -20.18 9.28 0.07
CA GLU A 38 -20.64 8.39 -0.98
C GLU A 38 -19.91 8.64 -2.31
N LEU A 39 -18.73 9.27 -2.23
CA LEU A 39 -17.78 9.40 -3.33
C LEU A 39 -16.49 8.65 -3.00
N ILE A 40 -15.86 8.10 -4.01
CA ILE A 40 -14.49 7.57 -3.96
C ILE A 40 -13.65 8.25 -5.03
N ALA A 41 -12.40 8.55 -4.68
CA ALA A 41 -11.42 9.00 -5.67
C ALA A 41 -10.75 7.79 -6.32
N LEU A 42 -10.76 7.75 -7.63
CA LEU A 42 -10.05 6.78 -8.47
C LEU A 42 -9.06 7.54 -9.35
N SER A 43 -7.98 6.88 -9.74
CA SER A 43 -7.07 7.42 -10.75
C SER A 43 -7.66 7.20 -12.14
N GLU A 44 -7.12 7.90 -13.13
CA GLU A 44 -7.48 7.67 -14.53
C GLU A 44 -7.20 6.23 -14.96
N SER A 45 -7.99 5.73 -15.91
CA SER A 45 -7.91 4.38 -16.42
C SER A 45 -8.49 4.32 -17.84
N GLN A 46 -8.27 3.21 -18.55
CA GLN A 46 -8.81 3.05 -19.89
C GLN A 46 -10.33 3.27 -19.97
N ILE A 47 -11.09 2.74 -19.02
CA ILE A 47 -12.54 2.92 -18.98
C ILE A 47 -12.95 4.38 -18.72
N MET A 48 -12.18 5.13 -17.93
CA MET A 48 -12.45 6.56 -17.70
C MET A 48 -12.21 7.39 -18.97
N ARG A 49 -11.16 7.06 -19.75
CA ARG A 49 -10.90 7.69 -21.05
C ARG A 49 -12.03 7.41 -22.05
N TRP A 50 -12.54 6.18 -22.11
CA TRP A 50 -13.69 5.83 -22.94
C TRP A 50 -14.96 6.57 -22.53
N ILE A 51 -15.24 6.70 -21.24
CA ILE A 51 -16.39 7.46 -20.75
C ILE A 51 -16.28 8.94 -21.16
N ASP A 52 -15.11 9.54 -21.08
CA ASP A 52 -14.87 10.91 -21.51
C ASP A 52 -15.10 11.06 -23.01
N GLU A 53 -14.51 10.19 -23.82
CA GLU A 53 -14.69 10.20 -25.30
C GLU A 53 -16.16 10.05 -25.70
N LEU A 54 -16.86 9.06 -25.12
CA LEU A 54 -18.28 8.81 -25.40
C LEU A 54 -19.20 9.96 -24.97
N ASN A 55 -18.77 10.76 -24.00
CA ASN A 55 -19.44 11.99 -23.58
C ASN A 55 -18.97 13.24 -24.35
N GLY A 56 -18.08 13.09 -25.37
CA GLY A 56 -17.54 14.19 -26.15
C GLY A 56 -16.53 15.06 -25.41
N ILE A 57 -15.97 14.60 -24.29
CA ILE A 57 -14.95 15.30 -23.52
C ILE A 57 -13.57 14.91 -24.05
N LYS A 58 -12.84 15.88 -24.59
CA LYS A 58 -11.47 15.71 -25.06
C LYS A 58 -10.49 16.31 -24.07
N ASP A 59 -9.29 15.74 -23.97
CA ASP A 59 -8.16 16.27 -23.19
C ASP A 59 -8.50 16.67 -21.75
N SER A 60 -9.29 15.83 -21.04
CA SER A 60 -9.78 16.14 -19.70
C SER A 60 -8.64 16.42 -18.70
N GLU A 61 -7.46 15.79 -18.85
CA GLU A 61 -6.29 16.04 -18.00
C GLU A 61 -5.72 17.45 -18.18
N LEU A 62 -5.59 17.90 -19.44
CA LEU A 62 -5.13 19.27 -19.73
C LEU A 62 -6.10 20.32 -19.17
N HIS A 63 -7.41 20.09 -19.35
CA HIS A 63 -8.42 20.99 -18.79
C HIS A 63 -8.38 21.04 -17.26
N ILE A 64 -8.25 19.88 -16.60
CA ILE A 64 -8.13 19.82 -15.14
C ILE A 64 -6.88 20.55 -14.66
N SER A 65 -5.74 20.34 -15.31
CA SER A 65 -4.49 21.00 -14.98
C SER A 65 -4.59 22.52 -15.15
N HIS A 66 -5.16 22.96 -16.27
CA HIS A 66 -5.39 24.38 -16.55
C HIS A 66 -6.32 25.03 -15.51
N ILE A 67 -7.47 24.39 -15.19
CA ILE A 67 -8.39 24.92 -14.18
C ILE A 67 -7.72 25.01 -12.80
N LYS A 68 -6.96 23.98 -12.40
CA LYS A 68 -6.21 23.99 -11.13
C LYS A 68 -5.18 25.14 -11.09
N SER A 69 -4.48 25.38 -12.20
CA SER A 69 -3.54 26.49 -12.33
C SER A 69 -4.24 27.86 -12.19
N GLN A 70 -5.39 28.03 -12.88
CA GLN A 70 -6.19 29.26 -12.75
C GLN A 70 -6.70 29.47 -11.32
N ILE A 71 -7.18 28.42 -10.65
CA ILE A 71 -7.60 28.50 -9.24
C ILE A 71 -6.41 28.93 -8.36
N LYS A 72 -5.22 28.34 -8.58
CA LYS A 72 -4.01 28.69 -7.84
C LYS A 72 -3.62 30.16 -8.07
N LYS A 73 -3.71 30.65 -9.31
CA LYS A 73 -3.45 32.06 -9.66
C LYS A 73 -4.45 33.00 -8.99
N LEU A 74 -5.77 32.74 -9.10
CA LEU A 74 -6.81 33.55 -8.48
C LEU A 74 -6.77 33.56 -6.94
N LYS A 75 -6.31 32.49 -6.31
CA LYS A 75 -6.10 32.45 -4.86
C LYS A 75 -4.96 33.35 -4.37
N LYS A 76 -4.05 33.73 -5.25
CA LYS A 76 -2.97 34.69 -4.95
C LYS A 76 -3.38 36.16 -5.14
N GLU A 77 -4.52 36.44 -5.78
CA GLU A 77 -5.01 37.79 -6.00
C GLU A 77 -5.43 38.49 -4.70
N THR A 78 -5.05 39.77 -4.54
CA THR A 78 -5.33 40.56 -3.34
C THR A 78 -6.79 40.94 -3.18
N ASN A 79 -7.58 40.98 -4.27
CA ASN A 79 -9.02 41.33 -4.22
C ASN A 79 -9.90 40.08 -4.18
N LEU A 80 -10.05 39.50 -3.02
CA LEU A 80 -10.84 38.30 -2.78
C LEU A 80 -12.34 38.46 -3.10
N ALA A 81 -12.90 39.65 -3.08
CA ALA A 81 -14.30 39.88 -3.42
C ALA A 81 -14.59 39.62 -4.91
N ILE A 82 -13.61 39.89 -5.79
CA ILE A 82 -13.73 39.65 -7.24
C ILE A 82 -13.29 38.22 -7.60
N SER A 83 -12.28 37.67 -6.97
CA SER A 83 -11.73 36.36 -7.28
C SER A 83 -12.62 35.21 -6.78
N ARG A 84 -13.31 35.35 -5.66
CA ARG A 84 -14.19 34.30 -5.09
C ARG A 84 -15.30 33.78 -6.02
N PRO A 85 -16.11 34.64 -6.69
CA PRO A 85 -17.11 34.14 -7.61
C PRO A 85 -16.48 33.38 -8.80
N LYS A 86 -15.32 33.83 -9.27
CA LYS A 86 -14.55 33.19 -10.35
C LYS A 86 -14.00 31.83 -9.88
N ILE A 87 -13.39 31.78 -8.70
CA ILE A 87 -12.90 30.53 -8.09
C ILE A 87 -14.06 29.52 -7.90
N LYS A 88 -15.21 29.96 -7.41
CA LYS A 88 -16.39 29.09 -7.25
C LYS A 88 -16.86 28.51 -8.59
N LYS A 89 -16.85 29.33 -9.66
CA LYS A 89 -17.18 28.88 -11.01
C LYS A 89 -16.21 27.83 -11.50
N LEU A 90 -14.90 28.08 -11.30
CA LEU A 90 -13.83 27.14 -11.68
C LEU A 90 -13.89 25.83 -10.90
N TYR A 91 -14.22 25.84 -9.61
CA TYR A 91 -14.46 24.60 -8.87
C TYR A 91 -15.67 23.81 -9.40
N THR A 92 -16.74 24.48 -9.80
CA THR A 92 -17.89 23.81 -10.43
C THR A 92 -17.49 23.20 -11.77
N GLU A 93 -16.66 23.89 -12.55
CA GLU A 93 -16.13 23.40 -13.81
C GLU A 93 -15.18 22.21 -13.57
N LEU A 94 -14.30 22.30 -12.60
CA LEU A 94 -13.39 21.23 -12.19
C LEU A 94 -14.16 19.96 -11.76
N ASP A 95 -15.23 20.13 -10.98
CA ASP A 95 -16.12 19.03 -10.60
C ASP A 95 -16.72 18.33 -11.84
N ASN A 96 -17.08 19.06 -12.90
CA ASN A 96 -17.61 18.48 -14.14
C ASN A 96 -16.60 17.58 -14.86
N TYR A 97 -15.33 17.94 -14.85
CA TYR A 97 -14.27 17.09 -15.44
C TYR A 97 -13.84 15.94 -14.51
N GLN A 98 -13.76 16.17 -13.22
CA GLN A 98 -13.29 15.17 -12.27
C GLN A 98 -14.37 14.15 -11.86
N PHE A 99 -15.63 14.54 -11.86
CA PHE A 99 -16.73 13.65 -11.45
C PHE A 99 -17.25 12.82 -12.64
N LYS A 100 -17.08 11.51 -12.56
CA LYS A 100 -17.54 10.54 -13.58
C LYS A 100 -18.90 9.98 -13.16
N LYS A 101 -19.96 10.69 -13.51
CA LYS A 101 -21.35 10.32 -13.17
C LYS A 101 -21.77 8.97 -13.75
N ASP A 102 -21.17 8.55 -14.87
CA ASP A 102 -21.57 7.36 -15.61
C ASP A 102 -20.98 6.06 -15.05
N TYR A 103 -20.09 6.15 -14.05
CA TYR A 103 -19.44 5.04 -13.39
C TYR A 103 -19.78 5.02 -11.90
N VAL A 104 -20.29 3.89 -11.39
CA VAL A 104 -20.72 3.74 -10.00
C VAL A 104 -20.14 2.49 -9.38
N CYS A 105 -19.56 2.62 -8.20
CA CYS A 105 -19.16 1.51 -7.35
C CYS A 105 -20.29 1.20 -6.35
N VAL A 106 -20.80 -0.02 -6.31
CA VAL A 106 -21.79 -0.45 -5.34
C VAL A 106 -21.21 -1.47 -4.38
N VAL A 107 -21.25 -1.14 -3.08
CA VAL A 107 -20.88 -2.08 -2.01
C VAL A 107 -22.07 -2.97 -1.72
N ILE A 108 -21.92 -4.26 -1.90
CA ILE A 108 -22.96 -5.27 -1.74
C ILE A 108 -23.08 -5.67 -0.26
N ASP A 109 -24.15 -5.26 0.39
CA ASP A 109 -24.41 -5.58 1.81
C ASP A 109 -25.05 -6.96 1.98
N LYS A 110 -25.84 -7.42 1.00
CA LYS A 110 -26.49 -8.74 0.99
C LYS A 110 -26.52 -9.29 -0.42
N GLU A 111 -26.30 -10.57 -0.54
CA GLU A 111 -26.30 -11.29 -1.83
C GLU A 111 -27.59 -11.06 -2.63
N LYS A 112 -28.78 -11.11 -1.96
CA LYS A 112 -30.05 -10.81 -2.61
C LYS A 112 -30.14 -9.41 -3.22
N ASP A 113 -29.41 -8.44 -2.68
CA ASP A 113 -29.36 -7.10 -3.26
C ASP A 113 -28.61 -7.11 -4.58
N PHE A 114 -27.50 -7.90 -4.65
CA PHE A 114 -26.75 -8.05 -5.89
C PHE A 114 -27.57 -8.75 -6.98
N HIS A 115 -28.24 -9.86 -6.67
CA HIS A 115 -29.16 -10.52 -7.60
C HIS A 115 -30.20 -9.56 -8.17
N TYR A 116 -30.78 -8.71 -7.32
CA TYR A 116 -31.77 -7.73 -7.77
C TYR A 116 -31.18 -6.69 -8.73
N ILE A 117 -30.08 -6.01 -8.34
CA ILE A 117 -29.50 -4.93 -9.16
C ILE A 117 -28.79 -5.45 -10.42
N TYR A 118 -28.26 -6.67 -10.39
CA TYR A 118 -27.74 -7.34 -11.56
C TYR A 118 -28.83 -7.47 -12.63
N LYS A 119 -29.99 -8.00 -12.26
CA LYS A 119 -31.11 -8.22 -13.19
C LYS A 119 -31.79 -6.92 -13.59
N ASN A 120 -32.12 -6.07 -12.64
CA ASN A 120 -32.99 -4.91 -12.84
C ASN A 120 -32.24 -3.58 -13.00
N GLY A 121 -30.98 -3.49 -12.55
CA GLY A 121 -30.27 -2.21 -12.42
C GLY A 121 -30.84 -1.34 -11.29
N PHE A 122 -30.43 -0.08 -11.27
CA PHE A 122 -30.91 0.95 -10.34
C PHE A 122 -30.76 2.34 -10.97
N GLU A 123 -31.34 3.37 -10.33
CA GLU A 123 -31.28 4.75 -10.83
C GLU A 123 -30.65 5.69 -9.78
N ILE A 124 -29.80 6.62 -10.25
CA ILE A 124 -29.31 7.76 -9.48
C ILE A 124 -29.52 9.02 -10.30
N ASN A 125 -30.21 10.01 -9.73
CA ASN A 125 -30.53 11.29 -10.38
C ASN A 125 -31.19 11.12 -11.79
N GLY A 126 -32.00 10.08 -11.99
CA GLY A 126 -32.66 9.77 -13.27
C GLY A 126 -31.76 9.03 -14.29
N VAL A 127 -30.51 8.79 -13.97
CA VAL A 127 -29.61 7.94 -14.79
C VAL A 127 -29.74 6.50 -14.34
N ARG A 128 -29.97 5.59 -15.27
CA ARG A 128 -30.07 4.16 -15.02
C ARG A 128 -28.72 3.47 -15.18
N TYR A 129 -28.40 2.58 -14.24
CA TYR A 129 -27.13 1.86 -14.19
C TYR A 129 -27.35 0.36 -14.27
N LYS A 130 -26.49 -0.30 -15.02
CA LYS A 130 -26.45 -1.76 -15.19
C LYS A 130 -25.08 -2.29 -14.78
N TRP A 131 -25.07 -3.57 -14.39
CA TRP A 131 -23.85 -4.28 -14.05
C TRP A 131 -22.85 -4.28 -15.19
N LEU A 132 -21.59 -4.07 -14.87
CA LEU A 132 -20.49 -4.17 -15.81
C LEU A 132 -19.54 -5.31 -15.45
N LEU A 133 -18.88 -5.23 -14.29
CA LEU A 133 -17.88 -6.22 -13.85
C LEU A 133 -17.54 -6.04 -12.35
N GLY A 134 -16.83 -7.03 -11.81
CA GLY A 134 -16.10 -6.94 -10.54
C GLY A 134 -14.60 -6.82 -10.77
N THR A 135 -13.96 -5.82 -10.17
CA THR A 135 -12.49 -5.79 -10.17
C THR A 135 -11.95 -6.71 -9.08
N THR A 136 -10.78 -7.33 -9.28
CA THR A 136 -10.16 -8.25 -8.31
C THR A 136 -10.06 -7.66 -6.89
N GLY A 137 -9.68 -6.38 -6.78
CA GLY A 137 -9.62 -5.66 -5.50
C GLY A 137 -11.00 -5.26 -4.98
N GLY A 138 -11.93 -4.91 -5.87
CA GLY A 138 -13.30 -4.53 -5.52
C GLY A 138 -14.09 -5.69 -4.93
N VAL A 139 -14.06 -6.85 -5.58
CA VAL A 139 -14.78 -8.06 -5.15
C VAL A 139 -14.36 -8.50 -3.74
N LYS A 140 -13.06 -8.43 -3.41
CA LYS A 140 -12.55 -8.67 -2.05
C LYS A 140 -13.18 -7.76 -0.99
N ASN A 141 -13.70 -6.59 -1.39
CA ASN A 141 -14.38 -5.62 -0.54
C ASN A 141 -15.90 -5.55 -0.85
N ASN A 142 -16.46 -6.59 -1.41
CA ASN A 142 -17.88 -6.70 -1.83
C ASN A 142 -18.32 -5.55 -2.77
N THR A 143 -17.40 -5.00 -3.55
CA THR A 143 -17.66 -3.84 -4.41
C THR A 143 -17.71 -4.26 -5.87
N ILE A 144 -18.79 -3.89 -6.54
CA ILE A 144 -19.06 -4.18 -7.96
C ILE A 144 -19.23 -2.88 -8.72
N VAL A 145 -18.78 -2.88 -9.97
CA VAL A 145 -18.85 -1.74 -10.90
C VAL A 145 -20.12 -1.80 -11.74
N PHE A 146 -20.81 -0.68 -11.78
CA PHE A 146 -21.98 -0.43 -12.60
C PHE A 146 -21.74 0.77 -13.49
N ILE A 147 -22.34 0.77 -14.69
CA ILE A 147 -22.18 1.83 -15.67
C ILE A 147 -23.54 2.30 -16.19
N ASN A 148 -23.59 3.54 -16.67
CA ASN A 148 -24.76 4.09 -17.34
C ASN A 148 -25.22 3.15 -18.47
N GLU A 149 -26.49 2.74 -18.44
CA GLU A 149 -27.08 1.79 -19.39
C GLU A 149 -26.89 2.23 -20.85
N LYS A 150 -26.88 3.55 -21.12
CA LYS A 150 -26.66 4.09 -22.48
C LYS A 150 -25.25 3.83 -23.03
N LEU A 151 -24.24 3.78 -22.16
CA LEU A 151 -22.86 3.56 -22.55
C LEU A 151 -22.50 2.06 -22.59
N LEU A 152 -23.27 1.23 -21.88
CA LEU A 152 -22.96 -0.18 -21.65
C LEU A 152 -22.70 -0.99 -22.93
N PRO A 153 -23.51 -0.90 -24.01
CA PRO A 153 -23.28 -1.69 -25.22
C PRO A 153 -21.94 -1.40 -25.89
N GLU A 154 -21.59 -0.11 -26.01
CA GLU A 154 -20.31 0.30 -26.62
C GLU A 154 -19.13 -0.07 -25.73
N ILE A 155 -19.23 0.11 -24.44
CA ILE A 155 -18.17 -0.27 -23.51
C ILE A 155 -17.97 -1.79 -23.50
N LYS A 156 -19.02 -2.60 -23.51
CA LYS A 156 -18.90 -4.06 -23.60
C LYS A 156 -18.25 -4.49 -24.94
N LYS A 157 -18.62 -3.84 -26.05
CA LYS A 157 -17.98 -4.08 -27.34
C LYS A 157 -16.46 -3.82 -27.24
N ARG A 158 -16.07 -2.66 -26.74
CA ARG A 158 -14.66 -2.28 -26.59
C ARG A 158 -13.90 -3.22 -25.66
N ILE A 159 -14.48 -3.60 -24.53
CA ILE A 159 -13.89 -4.56 -23.58
C ILE A 159 -13.60 -5.90 -24.26
N ASN A 160 -14.49 -6.38 -25.11
CA ASN A 160 -14.31 -7.66 -25.80
C ASN A 160 -13.21 -7.63 -26.86
N ASN A 161 -12.89 -6.48 -27.41
CA ASN A 161 -11.79 -6.24 -28.36
C ASN A 161 -11.64 -7.29 -29.44
N GLY A 162 -12.75 -7.77 -30.00
CA GLY A 162 -12.76 -8.77 -31.10
C GLY A 162 -12.32 -10.19 -30.68
N ARG A 163 -12.20 -10.48 -29.38
CA ARG A 163 -11.81 -11.82 -28.91
C ARG A 163 -12.80 -12.90 -29.38
N ASP A 164 -12.32 -14.13 -29.51
CA ASP A 164 -13.18 -15.29 -29.72
C ASP A 164 -14.07 -15.57 -28.51
N MET A 165 -15.39 -15.38 -28.67
CA MET A 165 -16.38 -15.56 -27.60
C MET A 165 -16.69 -17.03 -27.32
N SER A 166 -16.24 -17.98 -28.12
CA SER A 166 -16.45 -19.41 -27.93
C SER A 166 -15.40 -20.08 -27.03
N MET A 167 -14.33 -19.36 -26.74
CA MET A 167 -13.24 -19.90 -25.90
C MET A 167 -13.68 -20.22 -24.47
N LYS A 168 -13.14 -21.32 -23.94
CA LYS A 168 -13.45 -21.80 -22.58
C LYS A 168 -12.48 -21.23 -21.55
N PHE A 169 -13.02 -20.54 -20.54
CA PHE A 169 -12.29 -19.98 -19.40
C PHE A 169 -12.95 -20.30 -18.08
N ALA A 170 -12.20 -20.21 -16.99
CA ALA A 170 -12.79 -20.04 -15.68
C ALA A 170 -13.41 -18.62 -15.61
N PRO A 171 -14.70 -18.47 -15.27
CA PRO A 171 -15.40 -17.17 -15.32
C PRO A 171 -14.68 -16.05 -14.55
N ALA A 172 -14.19 -16.34 -13.35
CA ALA A 172 -13.42 -15.40 -12.53
C ALA A 172 -12.12 -14.97 -13.21
N LYS A 173 -11.45 -15.89 -13.91
CA LYS A 173 -10.19 -15.60 -14.60
C LYS A 173 -10.41 -14.68 -15.80
N LEU A 174 -11.48 -14.93 -16.57
CA LEU A 174 -11.86 -14.05 -17.68
C LEU A 174 -12.23 -12.66 -17.15
N GLU A 175 -13.02 -12.57 -16.09
CA GLU A 175 -13.39 -11.27 -15.51
C GLU A 175 -12.16 -10.48 -15.03
N ALA A 176 -11.18 -11.15 -14.43
CA ALA A 176 -9.92 -10.51 -14.04
C ALA A 176 -9.18 -9.90 -15.24
N TYR A 177 -9.25 -10.52 -16.42
CA TYR A 177 -8.67 -9.99 -17.66
C TYR A 177 -9.47 -8.81 -18.22
N ILE A 178 -10.79 -8.92 -18.21
CA ILE A 178 -11.70 -7.83 -18.61
C ILE A 178 -11.50 -6.60 -17.70
N ALA A 179 -11.35 -6.82 -16.40
CA ALA A 179 -11.21 -5.76 -15.42
C ALA A 179 -9.91 -4.95 -15.54
N LEU A 180 -8.96 -5.35 -16.38
CA LEU A 180 -7.72 -4.59 -16.62
C LEU A 180 -8.00 -3.16 -17.12
N VAL A 181 -9.11 -2.93 -17.82
CA VAL A 181 -9.53 -1.59 -18.27
C VAL A 181 -9.79 -0.62 -17.11
N CYS A 182 -10.03 -1.13 -15.90
CA CYS A 182 -10.20 -0.33 -14.67
C CYS A 182 -8.89 -0.03 -13.95
N SER A 183 -7.75 -0.55 -14.42
CA SER A 183 -6.44 -0.30 -13.82
C SER A 183 -6.04 1.15 -13.99
N SER A 184 -5.56 1.77 -12.92
CA SER A 184 -4.92 3.09 -12.97
C SER A 184 -3.78 3.06 -13.98
N SER A 185 -3.76 3.98 -14.94
CA SER A 185 -2.77 3.95 -16.02
C SER A 185 -2.62 5.29 -16.74
N THR A 186 -1.37 5.62 -17.10
CA THR A 186 -1.00 6.79 -17.92
C THR A 186 -0.74 6.32 -19.35
N PRO A 187 -1.42 6.86 -20.37
CA PRO A 187 -1.19 6.50 -21.76
C PRO A 187 0.24 6.81 -22.22
N VAL A 188 0.77 5.95 -23.09
CA VAL A 188 2.06 6.14 -23.75
C VAL A 188 1.96 5.79 -25.24
N SER A 189 2.95 6.25 -26.02
CA SER A 189 3.01 6.01 -27.46
C SER A 189 3.12 4.53 -27.82
N MET A 190 2.64 4.18 -29.00
CA MET A 190 2.78 2.84 -29.58
C MET A 190 4.27 2.53 -29.84
N PRO A 191 4.76 1.33 -29.46
CA PRO A 191 6.09 0.88 -29.87
C PRO A 191 6.19 0.67 -31.39
N ASN A 192 7.38 0.90 -31.95
CA ASN A 192 7.66 0.50 -33.31
C ASN A 192 8.05 -0.98 -33.33
N GLY A 193 7.20 -1.83 -33.88
CA GLY A 193 7.42 -3.28 -33.87
C GLY A 193 7.23 -3.94 -32.52
N VAL A 194 6.25 -4.81 -32.44
CA VAL A 194 5.92 -5.62 -31.26
C VAL A 194 5.85 -7.07 -31.68
N VAL A 195 6.52 -7.94 -30.95
CA VAL A 195 6.47 -9.40 -31.17
C VAL A 195 6.02 -10.08 -29.87
N VAL A 196 5.14 -11.07 -29.99
CA VAL A 196 4.73 -11.94 -28.88
C VAL A 196 5.47 -13.26 -29.00
N VAL A 197 6.23 -13.64 -28.00
CA VAL A 197 7.00 -14.89 -27.99
C VAL A 197 6.44 -15.89 -26.98
N HIS A 198 6.75 -17.16 -27.13
CA HIS A 198 6.47 -18.17 -26.11
C HIS A 198 7.23 -17.86 -24.83
N ASP A 199 6.65 -18.26 -23.70
CA ASP A 199 7.31 -18.11 -22.42
C ASP A 199 8.62 -18.92 -22.36
N CYS A 200 9.59 -18.37 -21.62
CA CYS A 200 10.81 -19.08 -21.27
C CYS A 200 10.51 -20.08 -20.15
N VAL A 201 10.63 -21.38 -20.47
CA VAL A 201 10.37 -22.48 -19.54
C VAL A 201 11.67 -23.20 -19.24
N THR A 202 11.95 -23.41 -17.96
CA THR A 202 13.13 -24.15 -17.49
C THR A 202 12.73 -25.37 -16.66
N HIS A 203 13.55 -26.40 -16.68
CA HIS A 203 13.34 -27.64 -15.95
C HIS A 203 14.55 -27.94 -15.07
N PHE A 204 14.33 -28.19 -13.79
CA PHE A 204 15.40 -28.49 -12.84
C PHE A 204 14.90 -29.34 -11.67
N LYS A 205 15.79 -29.87 -10.87
CA LYS A 205 15.46 -30.65 -9.65
C LYS A 205 15.65 -29.79 -8.42
N SER A 206 14.68 -29.87 -7.49
CA SER A 206 14.74 -29.16 -6.21
C SER A 206 14.08 -29.96 -5.09
N ASP A 207 14.61 -29.82 -3.88
CA ASP A 207 13.96 -30.29 -2.67
C ASP A 207 12.78 -29.36 -2.33
N ILE A 208 11.59 -29.94 -2.09
CA ILE A 208 10.39 -29.17 -1.78
C ILE A 208 9.60 -29.79 -0.62
N ILE A 209 8.74 -28.98 -0.03
CA ILE A 209 7.63 -29.45 0.83
C ILE A 209 6.34 -29.28 0.04
N GLU A 210 5.73 -30.39 -0.36
CA GLU A 210 4.45 -30.40 -1.07
C GLU A 210 3.29 -30.38 -0.08
N LEU A 211 2.34 -29.45 -0.28
CA LEU A 211 1.07 -29.39 0.44
C LEU A 211 -0.09 -29.69 -0.50
N ASP A 212 -0.91 -30.69 -0.14
CA ASP A 212 -2.10 -31.07 -0.91
C ASP A 212 -3.28 -31.33 0.02
N ASP A 213 -4.42 -30.66 -0.24
CA ASP A 213 -5.68 -30.85 0.50
C ASP A 213 -6.74 -31.60 -0.32
N THR A 214 -6.36 -32.19 -1.45
CA THR A 214 -7.30 -32.89 -2.37
C THR A 214 -7.92 -34.08 -1.69
N GLY A 215 -9.24 -34.02 -1.46
CA GLY A 215 -10.01 -35.11 -0.84
C GLY A 215 -9.76 -35.30 0.66
N LEU A 216 -9.02 -34.41 1.32
CA LEU A 216 -8.65 -34.50 2.73
C LEU A 216 -9.31 -33.42 3.57
N ASP A 217 -9.57 -33.70 4.86
CA ASP A 217 -10.05 -32.70 5.83
C ASP A 217 -8.93 -31.72 6.25
N GLN A 218 -7.68 -32.19 6.25
CA GLN A 218 -6.48 -31.42 6.53
C GLN A 218 -5.46 -31.70 5.44
N PRO A 219 -4.61 -30.71 5.06
CA PRO A 219 -3.60 -30.91 4.03
C PRO A 219 -2.61 -32.02 4.39
N SER A 220 -2.23 -32.84 3.42
CA SER A 220 -1.04 -33.69 3.54
C SER A 220 0.19 -32.80 3.34
N MET A 221 1.26 -33.05 4.11
CA MET A 221 2.57 -32.39 3.98
C MET A 221 3.63 -33.47 3.74
N LYS A 222 4.31 -33.38 2.62
CA LYS A 222 5.36 -34.31 2.23
C LYS A 222 6.64 -33.60 1.83
N PHE A 223 7.78 -34.01 2.41
CA PHE A 223 9.08 -33.61 1.88
C PHE A 223 9.39 -34.51 0.67
N ILE A 224 9.71 -33.89 -0.47
CA ILE A 224 10.06 -34.59 -1.70
C ILE A 224 11.46 -34.12 -2.10
N LYS A 225 12.38 -35.07 -2.10
CA LYS A 225 13.76 -34.82 -2.54
C LYS A 225 13.84 -34.87 -4.05
N ASP A 226 14.66 -33.99 -4.65
CA ASP A 226 14.97 -33.97 -6.08
C ASP A 226 13.69 -34.00 -6.96
N LYS A 227 12.65 -33.24 -6.58
CA LYS A 227 11.42 -33.09 -7.37
C LYS A 227 11.74 -32.38 -8.68
N ASP A 228 11.24 -32.93 -9.78
CA ASP A 228 11.27 -32.23 -11.08
C ASP A 228 10.33 -31.03 -11.04
N ILE A 229 10.89 -29.85 -11.27
CA ILE A 229 10.19 -28.55 -11.27
C ILE A 229 10.22 -27.99 -12.68
N GLU A 230 9.07 -27.53 -13.15
CA GLU A 230 8.90 -26.71 -14.34
C GLU A 230 8.66 -25.27 -13.88
N LEU A 231 9.51 -24.35 -14.29
CA LEU A 231 9.40 -22.93 -13.99
C LEU A 231 9.17 -22.14 -15.28
N ILE A 232 8.09 -21.38 -15.33
CA ILE A 232 7.88 -20.37 -16.36
C ILE A 232 8.63 -19.11 -15.92
N ASP A 233 9.88 -18.98 -16.34
CA ASP A 233 10.72 -17.87 -15.89
C ASP A 233 10.20 -16.51 -16.36
N SER A 234 9.57 -16.44 -17.54
CA SER A 234 9.03 -15.20 -18.09
C SER A 234 7.57 -14.92 -17.70
N ASP A 235 7.00 -15.62 -16.71
CA ASP A 235 5.58 -15.44 -16.38
C ASP A 235 5.22 -14.00 -16.03
N GLY A 236 4.63 -13.32 -17.02
CA GLY A 236 4.12 -11.96 -16.88
C GLY A 236 5.17 -10.86 -17.11
N TYR A 237 6.33 -11.11 -17.69
CA TYR A 237 7.21 -10.02 -18.13
C TYR A 237 7.68 -10.16 -19.57
N GLY A 238 8.12 -9.04 -20.12
CA GLY A 238 8.69 -8.92 -21.45
C GLY A 238 9.86 -7.95 -21.49
N LEU A 239 10.40 -7.72 -22.67
CA LEU A 239 11.62 -6.95 -22.89
C LEU A 239 11.36 -5.75 -23.81
N ALA A 240 12.04 -4.66 -23.55
CA ALA A 240 11.99 -3.48 -24.43
C ALA A 240 13.40 -2.98 -24.76
N MET A 241 13.54 -2.43 -25.94
CA MET A 241 14.76 -1.70 -26.29
C MET A 241 14.92 -0.48 -25.37
N PRO A 242 16.16 -0.12 -24.98
CA PRO A 242 16.40 1.01 -24.08
C PRO A 242 15.84 2.35 -24.59
N ASN A 243 15.85 2.59 -25.90
CA ASN A 243 15.27 3.79 -26.51
C ASN A 243 13.76 3.90 -26.29
N LEU A 244 13.02 2.79 -26.32
CA LEU A 244 11.60 2.77 -26.01
C LEU A 244 11.35 3.12 -24.54
N MET A 245 12.14 2.53 -23.63
CA MET A 245 12.00 2.79 -22.18
C MET A 245 12.36 4.23 -21.82
N LYS A 246 13.29 4.85 -22.53
CA LYS A 246 13.60 6.27 -22.41
C LYS A 246 12.43 7.13 -22.88
N ARG A 247 11.89 6.86 -24.10
CA ARG A 247 10.75 7.58 -24.68
C ARG A 247 9.52 7.51 -23.77
N TRP A 248 9.19 6.33 -23.25
CA TRP A 248 8.07 6.15 -22.33
C TRP A 248 8.31 6.84 -20.99
N GLY A 249 9.56 6.91 -20.50
CA GLY A 249 9.91 7.69 -19.33
C GLY A 249 9.59 9.17 -19.53
N GLU A 250 10.06 9.76 -20.63
CA GLU A 250 9.79 11.17 -20.97
C GLU A 250 8.27 11.46 -21.10
N GLU A 251 7.51 10.55 -21.73
CA GLU A 251 6.06 10.69 -21.90
C GLU A 251 5.28 10.67 -20.57
N ILE A 252 5.78 9.96 -19.56
CA ILE A 252 5.18 9.97 -18.22
C ILE A 252 5.78 11.02 -17.28
N GLY A 253 6.69 11.87 -17.80
CA GLY A 253 7.28 13.00 -17.09
C GLY A 253 8.51 12.68 -16.26
N GLU A 254 9.20 11.56 -16.55
CA GLU A 254 10.49 11.21 -15.95
C GLU A 254 11.64 11.65 -16.89
N ASN A 255 12.77 11.99 -16.31
CA ASN A 255 13.94 12.47 -17.04
C ASN A 255 15.00 11.39 -17.25
N PHE A 256 14.68 10.14 -16.95
CA PHE A 256 15.61 9.00 -17.01
C PHE A 256 15.00 7.83 -17.80
N LEU A 257 15.84 6.90 -18.21
CA LEU A 257 15.43 5.64 -18.81
C LEU A 257 14.81 4.76 -17.72
N LEU A 258 13.54 4.33 -17.91
CA LEU A 258 12.84 3.50 -16.94
C LEU A 258 13.57 2.16 -16.73
N PRO A 259 14.05 1.84 -15.52
CA PRO A 259 14.69 0.54 -15.25
C PRO A 259 13.73 -0.63 -15.32
N GLY A 260 12.45 -0.36 -15.26
CA GLY A 260 11.33 -1.29 -15.41
C GLY A 260 10.00 -0.56 -15.28
N CYS A 261 9.00 -1.06 -15.94
CA CYS A 261 7.64 -0.53 -15.82
C CYS A 261 6.60 -1.63 -15.96
N VAL A 262 5.37 -1.37 -15.51
CA VAL A 262 4.24 -2.29 -15.65
C VAL A 262 3.24 -1.69 -16.62
N ILE A 263 2.96 -2.42 -17.69
CA ILE A 263 2.11 -1.96 -18.78
C ILE A 263 0.70 -2.54 -18.74
N ARG A 264 -0.19 -1.86 -19.45
CA ARG A 264 -1.56 -2.32 -19.78
C ARG A 264 -1.89 -2.05 -21.24
N ASN A 265 -2.62 -2.98 -21.83
CA ASN A 265 -3.38 -2.83 -23.05
C ASN A 265 -4.56 -3.80 -23.01
N SER A 266 -5.30 -4.01 -24.10
CA SER A 266 -6.38 -5.00 -24.15
C SER A 266 -5.87 -6.39 -23.81
N PHE A 267 -6.40 -7.00 -22.74
CA PHE A 267 -5.98 -8.33 -22.23
C PHE A 267 -4.46 -8.48 -22.00
N CYS A 268 -3.72 -7.39 -22.07
CA CYS A 268 -2.29 -7.37 -21.88
C CYS A 268 -1.92 -6.73 -20.52
N LYS A 269 -1.17 -7.45 -19.72
CA LYS A 269 -0.57 -6.94 -18.47
C LYS A 269 0.78 -7.59 -18.24
N GLY A 270 1.70 -6.86 -17.70
CA GLY A 270 2.97 -7.40 -17.25
C GLY A 270 4.01 -6.33 -17.01
N ALA A 271 5.17 -6.75 -16.53
CA ALA A 271 6.32 -5.88 -16.40
C ALA A 271 7.15 -5.89 -17.68
N ILE A 272 7.79 -4.77 -17.97
CA ILE A 272 8.72 -4.62 -19.10
C ILE A 272 10.06 -4.17 -18.54
N PHE A 273 11.12 -4.83 -19.01
CA PHE A 273 12.49 -4.54 -18.60
C PHE A 273 13.36 -4.17 -19.80
N PRO A 274 14.26 -3.19 -19.64
CA PRO A 274 15.16 -2.76 -20.71
C PRO A 274 16.34 -3.73 -20.87
N ILE A 275 16.47 -4.25 -22.09
CA ILE A 275 17.65 -5.02 -22.52
C ILE A 275 17.89 -4.77 -24.01
N ASP A 276 19.14 -4.72 -24.43
CA ASP A 276 19.51 -4.65 -25.85
C ASP A 276 19.46 -6.05 -26.49
N PHE A 277 18.24 -6.52 -26.75
CA PHE A 277 18.03 -7.82 -27.40
C PHE A 277 18.41 -7.81 -28.88
N GLN A 278 18.53 -6.64 -29.52
CA GLN A 278 19.04 -6.53 -30.89
C GLN A 278 20.55 -6.81 -30.91
N LYS A 279 21.29 -6.29 -29.91
CA LYS A 279 22.70 -6.64 -29.72
C LYS A 279 22.86 -8.14 -29.45
N PHE A 280 22.05 -8.70 -28.53
CA PHE A 280 22.05 -10.14 -28.23
C PHE A 280 21.88 -10.97 -29.51
N ALA A 281 20.90 -10.60 -30.34
CA ALA A 281 20.65 -11.28 -31.63
C ALA A 281 21.85 -11.19 -32.56
N SER A 282 22.42 -10.00 -32.74
CA SER A 282 23.60 -9.78 -33.58
C SER A 282 24.80 -10.59 -33.13
N ASP A 283 25.08 -10.60 -31.80
CA ASP A 283 26.21 -11.34 -31.20
C ASP A 283 26.06 -12.86 -31.40
N ASN A 284 24.84 -13.36 -31.55
CA ASN A 284 24.54 -14.78 -31.78
C ASN A 284 24.15 -15.13 -33.22
N GLY A 285 24.25 -14.18 -34.19
CA GLY A 285 24.03 -14.42 -35.60
C GLY A 285 22.55 -14.51 -36.03
N PHE A 286 21.62 -13.92 -35.27
CA PHE A 286 20.21 -13.85 -35.57
C PHE A 286 19.83 -12.49 -36.16
N ASP A 287 19.09 -12.49 -37.29
CA ASP A 287 18.54 -11.30 -37.93
C ASP A 287 17.01 -11.24 -37.85
N LYS A 288 16.36 -12.34 -37.44
CA LYS A 288 14.92 -12.51 -37.41
C LYS A 288 14.45 -13.14 -36.10
N ILE A 289 13.18 -12.86 -35.75
CA ILE A 289 12.49 -13.45 -34.61
C ILE A 289 11.12 -13.96 -35.06
N THR A 290 10.66 -15.08 -34.49
CA THR A 290 9.37 -15.69 -34.81
C THR A 290 8.40 -15.50 -33.65
N ASP A 291 7.17 -15.09 -33.93
CA ASP A 291 6.11 -14.91 -32.94
C ASP A 291 5.38 -16.24 -32.65
N VAL A 292 4.47 -16.18 -31.64
CA VAL A 292 3.65 -17.34 -31.22
C VAL A 292 2.69 -17.83 -32.28
N TRP A 293 2.38 -17.05 -33.31
CA TRP A 293 1.57 -17.45 -34.50
C TRP A 293 2.37 -17.99 -35.67
N GLY A 294 3.71 -17.99 -35.55
CA GLY A 294 4.63 -18.48 -36.57
C GLY A 294 5.05 -17.44 -37.62
N ASN A 295 4.71 -16.17 -37.44
CA ASN A 295 5.16 -15.09 -38.31
C ASN A 295 6.57 -14.67 -37.92
N THR A 296 7.34 -14.21 -38.93
CA THR A 296 8.76 -13.85 -38.76
C THR A 296 8.99 -12.37 -39.02
N TYR A 297 9.69 -11.70 -38.13
CA TYR A 297 9.98 -10.27 -38.18
C TYR A 297 11.50 -10.04 -38.17
N LYS A 298 11.96 -8.95 -38.75
CA LYS A 298 13.36 -8.54 -38.59
C LYS A 298 13.58 -7.95 -37.20
N ILE A 299 14.56 -8.45 -36.48
CA ILE A 299 14.77 -8.08 -35.09
C ILE A 299 15.11 -6.58 -34.90
N ASN A 300 15.78 -5.97 -35.90
CA ASN A 300 16.12 -4.54 -35.86
C ASN A 300 14.92 -3.60 -36.03
N GLU A 301 13.76 -4.13 -36.41
CA GLU A 301 12.49 -3.39 -36.55
C GLU A 301 11.62 -3.54 -35.27
N VAL A 302 12.07 -4.30 -34.26
CA VAL A 302 11.29 -4.61 -33.05
C VAL A 302 11.81 -3.81 -31.87
N GLU A 303 10.91 -3.08 -31.22
CA GLU A 303 11.20 -2.34 -29.97
C GLU A 303 10.68 -3.03 -28.70
N LEU A 304 9.65 -3.90 -28.83
CA LEU A 304 8.97 -4.52 -27.70
C LEU A 304 8.76 -6.03 -27.94
N ILE A 305 9.21 -6.81 -26.98
CA ILE A 305 8.90 -8.24 -26.86
C ILE A 305 7.91 -8.45 -25.73
N LEU A 306 6.77 -9.02 -26.05
CA LEU A 306 5.77 -9.51 -25.10
C LEU A 306 5.86 -11.04 -25.02
N THR A 307 5.48 -11.61 -23.89
CA THR A 307 5.30 -13.07 -23.78
C THR A 307 3.83 -13.47 -23.85
N GLU A 308 3.55 -14.72 -24.17
CA GLU A 308 2.20 -15.26 -24.21
C GLU A 308 1.50 -15.15 -22.85
N SER A 309 2.23 -15.24 -21.75
CA SER A 309 1.70 -15.01 -20.39
C SER A 309 1.33 -13.55 -20.13
N MET A 310 1.87 -12.60 -20.89
CA MET A 310 1.49 -11.18 -20.81
C MET A 310 0.23 -10.90 -21.62
N LEU A 311 0.14 -11.39 -22.87
CA LEU A 311 -1.03 -11.25 -23.72
C LEU A 311 -2.00 -12.40 -23.45
N LYS A 312 -2.83 -12.26 -22.43
CA LYS A 312 -3.62 -13.33 -21.80
C LYS A 312 -4.59 -14.09 -22.72
N LEU A 313 -4.95 -13.54 -23.85
CA LEU A 313 -5.86 -14.12 -24.85
C LEU A 313 -5.22 -14.09 -26.26
N TRP A 314 -3.91 -14.27 -26.34
CA TRP A 314 -3.22 -14.20 -27.61
C TRP A 314 -3.77 -15.20 -28.65
N ASP A 315 -4.14 -16.40 -28.20
CA ASP A 315 -4.71 -17.48 -28.98
C ASP A 315 -6.16 -17.21 -29.50
N SER A 316 -6.75 -16.10 -29.08
CA SER A 316 -8.02 -15.57 -29.59
C SER A 316 -7.87 -14.76 -30.91
N TYR A 317 -6.65 -14.48 -31.30
CA TYR A 317 -6.30 -13.70 -32.48
C TYR A 317 -5.43 -14.53 -33.42
N SER A 318 -5.48 -14.25 -34.71
CA SER A 318 -4.68 -14.95 -35.73
C SER A 318 -3.29 -14.33 -35.94
N SER A 319 -3.07 -13.09 -35.52
CA SER A 319 -1.78 -12.40 -35.55
C SER A 319 -1.75 -11.18 -34.65
N ILE A 320 -0.56 -10.60 -34.44
CA ILE A 320 -0.40 -9.35 -33.71
C ILE A 320 -1.04 -8.15 -34.41
N GLU A 321 -1.07 -8.16 -35.76
CA GLU A 321 -1.69 -7.11 -36.56
C GLU A 321 -3.22 -7.12 -36.38
N GLU A 322 -3.83 -8.31 -36.31
CA GLU A 322 -5.27 -8.41 -36.02
C GLU A 322 -5.57 -7.86 -34.63
N TYR A 323 -4.76 -8.24 -33.62
CA TYR A 323 -4.91 -7.72 -32.25
C TYR A 323 -4.81 -6.20 -32.22
N PHE A 324 -3.81 -5.58 -32.85
CA PHE A 324 -3.67 -4.12 -32.86
C PHE A 324 -4.72 -3.40 -33.66
N ARG A 325 -5.18 -3.96 -34.79
CA ARG A 325 -6.34 -3.42 -35.52
C ARG A 325 -7.57 -3.34 -34.62
N ASN A 326 -7.87 -4.42 -33.87
CA ASN A 326 -8.95 -4.42 -32.88
C ASN A 326 -8.72 -3.39 -31.75
N CYS A 327 -7.50 -3.24 -31.27
CA CYS A 327 -7.15 -2.22 -30.29
C CYS A 327 -7.41 -0.79 -30.81
N GLU A 328 -7.05 -0.49 -32.04
CA GLU A 328 -7.28 0.81 -32.66
C GLU A 328 -8.77 1.09 -32.83
N GLU A 329 -9.53 0.13 -33.38
CA GLU A 329 -11.00 0.23 -33.56
C GLU A 329 -11.71 0.48 -32.21
N ASN A 330 -11.26 -0.17 -31.13
CA ASN A 330 -11.83 -0.08 -29.79
C ASN A 330 -11.16 0.98 -28.88
N LYS A 331 -10.28 1.82 -29.45
CA LYS A 331 -9.63 2.96 -28.77
C LYS A 331 -8.82 2.54 -27.54
N TYR A 332 -8.15 1.40 -27.60
CA TYR A 332 -7.13 1.04 -26.63
C TYR A 332 -5.83 1.79 -26.87
N THR A 333 -5.10 2.04 -25.80
CA THR A 333 -3.75 2.62 -25.85
C THR A 333 -2.82 1.80 -24.97
N PHE A 334 -1.53 1.72 -25.32
CA PHE A 334 -0.54 1.33 -24.34
C PHE A 334 -0.55 2.30 -23.16
N ALA A 335 -0.41 1.79 -21.97
CA ALA A 335 -0.40 2.63 -20.79
C ALA A 335 0.49 2.03 -19.68
N ILE A 336 1.17 2.88 -18.92
CA ILE A 336 2.00 2.50 -17.78
C ILE A 336 1.17 2.65 -16.50
N THR A 337 1.15 1.60 -15.69
CA THR A 337 0.46 1.58 -14.38
C THR A 337 1.39 1.81 -13.21
N LYS A 338 2.67 1.48 -13.39
CA LYS A 338 3.72 1.59 -12.40
C LYS A 338 5.06 1.68 -13.12
N SER A 339 5.94 2.54 -12.67
CA SER A 339 7.34 2.59 -13.09
C SER A 339 8.27 2.33 -11.91
N SER A 340 9.43 1.77 -12.17
CA SER A 340 10.52 1.75 -11.20
C SER A 340 11.07 3.16 -11.01
N GLU A 341 11.59 3.44 -9.83
CA GLU A 341 12.28 4.70 -9.53
C GLU A 341 13.68 4.68 -10.17
N GLU A 342 14.29 5.84 -10.36
CA GLU A 342 15.66 5.97 -10.87
C GLU A 342 16.66 5.32 -9.90
N GLU A 343 16.44 5.55 -8.60
CA GLU A 343 17.25 5.01 -7.51
C GLU A 343 16.37 4.38 -6.43
N LEU A 344 16.87 3.31 -5.80
CA LEU A 344 16.19 2.68 -4.68
C LEU A 344 16.52 3.39 -3.37
N GLU A 345 15.55 3.40 -2.46
CA GLU A 345 15.75 3.85 -1.10
C GLU A 345 16.75 2.98 -0.33
N ASN A 346 17.46 3.61 0.62
CA ASN A 346 18.45 2.93 1.47
C ASN A 346 17.85 2.27 2.70
N VAL A 347 16.62 2.65 3.08
CA VAL A 347 15.99 2.26 4.33
C VAL A 347 14.52 1.94 4.10
N ARG A 348 14.09 0.83 4.67
CA ARG A 348 12.68 0.41 4.72
C ARG A 348 12.26 -0.01 6.12
N THR A 349 10.97 -0.18 6.29
CA THR A 349 10.42 -0.76 7.51
C THR A 349 9.98 -2.20 7.28
N MET A 350 10.35 -3.07 8.21
CA MET A 350 9.83 -4.43 8.30
C MET A 350 8.38 -4.44 8.79
N ASN A 351 7.76 -5.61 8.85
CA ASN A 351 6.49 -5.83 9.51
C ASN A 351 6.53 -7.16 10.29
N TYR A 352 5.54 -7.37 11.16
CA TYR A 352 5.53 -8.56 12.02
C TYR A 352 5.56 -9.89 11.24
N GLN A 353 5.00 -9.96 10.03
CA GLN A 353 4.98 -11.20 9.24
C GLN A 353 6.40 -11.62 8.84
N PHE A 354 7.25 -10.67 8.52
CA PHE A 354 8.64 -10.94 8.11
C PHE A 354 9.48 -11.43 9.29
N LEU A 355 9.19 -10.99 10.50
CA LEU A 355 9.99 -11.23 11.70
C LEU A 355 9.47 -12.37 12.58
N GLN A 356 8.18 -12.72 12.51
CA GLN A 356 7.53 -13.66 13.42
C GLN A 356 8.10 -15.08 13.39
N SER A 357 8.73 -15.49 12.28
CA SER A 357 9.31 -16.81 12.09
C SER A 357 10.77 -16.93 12.53
N TYR A 358 11.41 -15.82 12.89
CA TYR A 358 12.75 -15.82 13.47
C TYR A 358 12.71 -16.12 14.98
N ASP A 359 13.76 -16.75 15.45
CA ASP A 359 13.96 -17.08 16.87
C ASP A 359 15.22 -16.37 17.37
N PHE A 360 15.09 -15.06 17.55
CA PHE A 360 16.18 -14.19 18.02
C PHE A 360 16.41 -14.33 19.52
N THR A 361 17.66 -14.20 19.98
CA THR A 361 18.00 -13.95 21.38
C THR A 361 17.57 -12.54 21.78
N ASP A 362 17.67 -12.20 23.09
CA ASP A 362 17.34 -10.82 23.54
C ASP A 362 18.34 -9.80 23.01
N GLU A 363 19.62 -10.16 22.93
CA GLU A 363 20.68 -9.34 22.35
C GLU A 363 20.45 -9.10 20.85
N GLN A 364 20.03 -10.13 20.14
CA GLN A 364 19.69 -10.01 18.71
C GLN A 364 18.45 -9.13 18.48
N ILE A 365 17.49 -9.18 19.41
CA ILE A 365 16.33 -8.25 19.37
C ILE A 365 16.80 -6.82 19.62
N ASP A 366 17.72 -6.58 20.56
CA ASP A 366 18.26 -5.25 20.84
C ASP A 366 18.96 -4.68 19.59
N GLU A 367 19.76 -5.49 18.91
CA GLU A 367 20.41 -5.10 17.64
C GLU A 367 19.39 -4.81 16.53
N LEU A 368 18.39 -5.67 16.38
CA LEU A 368 17.34 -5.53 15.37
C LEU A 368 16.52 -4.23 15.54
N ILE A 369 16.21 -3.86 16.80
CA ILE A 369 15.40 -2.66 17.08
C ILE A 369 16.22 -1.37 17.16
N ALA A 370 17.55 -1.45 17.29
CA ALA A 370 18.42 -0.31 17.55
C ALA A 370 18.24 0.86 16.56
N PRO A 371 18.16 0.65 15.23
CA PRO A 371 17.94 1.77 14.29
C PRO A 371 16.62 2.51 14.55
N THR A 372 15.56 1.77 14.91
CA THR A 372 14.23 2.34 15.22
C THR A 372 14.24 3.07 16.57
N VAL A 373 14.91 2.49 17.56
CA VAL A 373 15.03 3.08 18.89
C VAL A 373 15.82 4.40 18.82
N ASN A 374 16.90 4.44 18.05
CA ASN A 374 17.70 5.64 17.86
C ASN A 374 16.90 6.73 17.14
N GLU A 375 16.17 6.40 16.08
CA GLU A 375 15.26 7.33 15.40
C GLU A 375 14.24 7.96 16.37
N ILE A 376 13.60 7.14 17.21
CA ILE A 376 12.63 7.62 18.20
C ILE A 376 13.30 8.52 19.25
N LYS A 377 14.49 8.14 19.75
CA LYS A 377 15.27 8.95 20.70
C LYS A 377 15.70 10.29 20.10
N ASP A 378 16.09 10.30 18.83
CA ASP A 378 16.46 11.52 18.13
C ASP A 378 15.31 12.53 18.06
N ILE A 379 14.09 12.05 17.77
CA ILE A 379 12.91 12.93 17.74
C ILE A 379 12.51 13.37 19.16
N LEU A 380 12.71 12.51 20.18
CA LEU A 380 12.43 12.82 21.58
C LEU A 380 13.42 13.81 22.20
N SER A 381 14.54 14.10 21.55
CA SER A 381 15.58 15.00 22.05
C SER A 381 15.19 16.48 22.10
N ASP A 382 13.98 16.84 21.63
CA ASP A 382 13.52 18.23 21.44
C ASP A 382 14.43 19.07 20.51
N ASP A 383 15.31 18.43 19.74
CA ASP A 383 16.13 19.09 18.71
C ASP A 383 15.27 19.35 17.47
N TYR A 384 14.95 20.63 17.25
CA TYR A 384 14.15 21.06 16.09
C TYR A 384 14.79 20.66 14.73
N ARG A 385 16.14 20.58 14.66
CA ARG A 385 16.90 20.21 13.46
C ARG A 385 16.63 18.76 13.09
N LYS A 386 16.66 17.86 14.06
CA LYS A 386 16.29 16.44 13.88
C LYS A 386 14.80 16.26 13.55
N THR A 387 13.94 17.11 14.14
CA THR A 387 12.52 17.13 13.80
C THR A 387 12.29 17.56 12.33
N ILE A 388 13.04 18.51 11.81
CA ILE A 388 13.01 18.90 10.40
C ILE A 388 13.43 17.72 9.52
N LEU A 389 14.57 17.07 9.80
CA LEU A 389 15.03 15.89 9.06
C LEU A 389 14.01 14.76 9.04
N TYR A 390 13.40 14.48 10.18
CA TYR A 390 12.36 13.45 10.28
C TYR A 390 11.11 13.74 9.44
N THR A 391 10.70 15.01 9.36
CA THR A 391 9.45 15.42 8.72
C THR A 391 9.59 15.78 7.25
N LYS A 392 10.71 16.33 6.85
CA LYS A 392 11.01 16.77 5.47
C LYS A 392 11.92 15.80 4.71
N GLY A 393 12.59 14.90 5.45
CA GLY A 393 13.56 13.94 4.89
C GLY A 393 14.98 14.50 4.85
N ILE A 394 15.90 13.61 4.55
CA ILE A 394 17.35 13.85 4.58
C ILE A 394 17.91 14.52 3.30
N GLY A 395 17.08 14.70 2.27
CA GLY A 395 17.49 15.28 0.96
C GLY A 395 17.23 16.77 0.82
N LEU A 396 17.20 17.53 1.92
CA LEU A 396 17.02 18.99 1.85
C LEU A 396 18.22 19.65 1.20
N ASN A 397 17.94 20.59 0.29
CA ASN A 397 18.95 21.39 -0.40
C ASN A 397 18.37 22.76 -0.80
N LYS A 398 19.25 23.67 -1.24
CA LYS A 398 18.88 25.05 -1.60
C LYS A 398 17.73 25.15 -2.61
N ASN A 399 17.57 24.18 -3.50
CA ASN A 399 16.56 24.24 -4.56
C ASN A 399 15.18 23.81 -4.05
N ASN A 400 15.12 22.69 -3.31
CA ASN A 400 13.83 22.15 -2.87
C ASN A 400 13.21 22.90 -1.68
N VAL A 401 14.01 23.57 -0.85
CA VAL A 401 13.52 24.38 0.27
C VAL A 401 12.86 25.71 -0.18
N GLN A 402 12.99 26.10 -1.45
CA GLN A 402 12.28 27.27 -1.99
C GLN A 402 10.76 27.07 -2.06
N ASN A 403 10.29 25.83 -2.15
CA ASN A 403 8.87 25.48 -2.21
C ASN A 403 8.30 25.31 -0.78
N LEU A 404 7.93 26.42 -0.16
CA LEU A 404 7.39 26.44 1.19
C LEU A 404 5.92 25.96 1.22
N ASP A 405 5.63 25.12 2.18
CA ASP A 405 4.27 24.73 2.55
C ASP A 405 3.86 25.35 3.90
N SER A 406 2.60 25.26 4.29
CA SER A 406 2.10 25.72 5.59
C SER A 406 2.25 24.67 6.70
N SER A 407 3.30 23.83 6.64
CA SER A 407 3.56 22.83 7.68
C SER A 407 4.31 23.40 8.87
N PHE A 408 4.19 22.71 10.00
CA PHE A 408 4.97 23.09 11.19
C PHE A 408 6.48 22.87 11.00
N ALA A 409 6.89 21.97 10.13
CA ALA A 409 8.30 21.78 9.80
C ALA A 409 8.87 23.01 9.07
N THR A 410 8.09 23.64 8.17
CA THR A 410 8.46 24.90 7.54
C THR A 410 8.56 26.03 8.58
N ALA A 411 7.65 26.07 9.55
CA ALA A 411 7.75 27.05 10.64
C ALA A 411 9.04 26.91 11.46
N LEU A 412 9.47 25.66 11.74
CA LEU A 412 10.73 25.37 12.43
C LEU A 412 11.97 25.77 11.61
N MET A 413 11.90 25.66 10.29
CA MET A 413 12.99 26.14 9.40
C MET A 413 13.13 27.65 9.40
N ILE A 414 12.04 28.39 9.66
CA ILE A 414 12.04 29.86 9.70
C ILE A 414 12.41 30.34 11.10
N GLU A 415 11.79 29.78 12.13
CA GLU A 415 11.91 30.21 13.50
C GLU A 415 12.04 29.02 14.46
N PRO A 416 13.24 28.72 14.94
CA PRO A 416 13.49 27.58 15.83
C PRO A 416 12.66 27.56 17.12
N SER A 417 12.29 28.73 17.66
CA SER A 417 11.49 28.83 18.90
C SER A 417 10.07 28.26 18.73
N MET A 418 9.63 28.03 17.48
CA MET A 418 8.36 27.37 17.15
C MET A 418 8.28 25.95 17.69
N ILE A 419 9.40 25.29 18.03
CA ILE A 419 9.39 24.00 18.72
C ILE A 419 8.62 24.05 20.05
N GLN A 420 8.48 25.23 20.65
CA GLN A 420 7.73 25.47 21.87
C GLN A 420 6.22 25.70 21.63
N ASP A 421 5.77 25.85 20.39
CA ASP A 421 4.33 26.00 20.11
C ASP A 421 3.55 24.77 20.58
N PRO A 422 2.51 24.93 21.44
CA PRO A 422 1.69 23.80 21.90
C PRO A 422 1.08 22.97 20.78
N TYR A 423 0.78 23.57 19.64
CA TYR A 423 0.32 22.82 18.47
C TYR A 423 1.43 21.93 17.92
N ILE A 424 2.61 22.49 17.68
CA ILE A 424 3.77 21.76 17.15
C ILE A 424 4.17 20.63 18.09
N LYS A 425 4.27 20.89 19.40
CA LYS A 425 4.51 19.84 20.40
C LYS A 425 3.47 18.72 20.32
N SER A 426 2.20 19.06 20.17
CA SER A 426 1.13 18.06 20.02
C SER A 426 1.25 17.24 18.73
N GLN A 427 1.67 17.86 17.62
CA GLN A 427 1.92 17.12 16.36
C GLN A 427 3.11 16.18 16.51
N ILE A 428 4.24 16.66 17.00
CA ILE A 428 5.44 15.84 17.25
C ILE A 428 5.10 14.67 18.19
N TYR A 429 4.43 14.94 19.28
CA TYR A 429 3.98 13.90 20.22
C TYR A 429 3.10 12.84 19.55
N SER A 430 2.16 13.27 18.70
CA SER A 430 1.28 12.35 17.98
C SER A 430 2.06 11.49 16.98
N MET A 431 3.08 12.06 16.33
CA MET A 431 3.96 11.34 15.41
C MET A 431 4.82 10.31 16.15
N ILE A 432 5.44 10.71 17.26
CA ILE A 432 6.27 9.82 18.10
C ILE A 432 5.42 8.65 18.63
N ARG A 433 4.26 8.94 19.19
CA ARG A 433 3.34 7.91 19.68
C ARG A 433 2.95 6.92 18.59
N LYS A 434 2.62 7.41 17.41
CA LYS A 434 2.33 6.55 16.26
C LYS A 434 3.55 5.68 15.91
N ARG A 435 4.74 6.28 15.87
CA ARG A 435 5.98 5.57 15.54
C ARG A 435 6.33 4.49 16.56
N ILE A 436 6.13 4.77 17.85
CA ILE A 436 6.30 3.79 18.94
C ILE A 436 5.27 2.66 18.82
N ASP A 437 3.99 2.96 18.59
CA ASP A 437 2.95 1.94 18.39
C ASP A 437 3.23 1.08 17.14
N GLU A 438 3.80 1.66 16.07
CA GLU A 438 4.27 0.93 14.90
C GLU A 438 5.47 0.02 15.23
N ALA A 439 6.44 0.50 15.98
CA ALA A 439 7.59 -0.30 16.41
C ALA A 439 7.17 -1.52 17.26
N LYS A 440 6.17 -1.36 18.15
CA LYS A 440 5.59 -2.44 18.96
C LYS A 440 4.99 -3.58 18.15
N VAL A 441 4.65 -3.34 16.89
CA VAL A 441 4.11 -4.37 15.98
C VAL A 441 5.11 -4.79 14.90
N GLY A 442 6.39 -4.58 15.15
CA GLY A 442 7.46 -5.03 14.26
C GLY A 442 7.66 -4.18 13.00
N VAL A 443 7.13 -2.94 12.97
CA VAL A 443 7.45 -1.96 11.92
C VAL A 443 8.79 -1.33 12.28
N LEU A 444 9.86 -2.10 12.02
CA LEU A 444 11.22 -1.76 12.39
C LEU A 444 12.00 -1.26 11.17
N LYS A 445 12.75 -0.20 11.36
CA LYS A 445 13.62 0.39 10.36
C LYS A 445 14.85 -0.48 10.14
N VAL A 446 15.12 -0.81 8.89
CA VAL A 446 16.28 -1.62 8.50
C VAL A 446 16.90 -1.08 7.21
N PRO A 447 18.22 -1.31 6.98
CA PRO A 447 18.85 -1.09 5.67
C PRO A 447 18.20 -2.03 4.64
N ALA A 448 17.31 -1.51 3.80
CA ALA A 448 16.55 -2.31 2.85
C ALA A 448 15.96 -1.44 1.75
N ASN A 449 15.58 -2.09 0.64
CA ASN A 449 14.83 -1.46 -0.44
C ASN A 449 13.63 -2.31 -0.86
N TYR A 450 12.75 -1.70 -1.66
CA TYR A 450 11.60 -2.36 -2.26
C TYR A 450 11.75 -2.37 -3.77
N SER A 451 12.06 -3.53 -4.32
CA SER A 451 12.51 -3.73 -5.70
C SER A 451 11.47 -4.51 -6.51
N LEU A 452 11.29 -4.10 -7.77
CA LEU A 452 10.52 -4.85 -8.76
C LEU A 452 11.24 -6.16 -9.08
N VAL A 453 10.49 -7.26 -9.20
CA VAL A 453 11.02 -8.59 -9.53
C VAL A 453 11.08 -8.78 -11.03
N SER A 454 12.20 -9.27 -11.53
CA SER A 454 12.36 -9.77 -12.90
C SER A 454 12.83 -11.23 -12.86
N GLY A 455 12.45 -12.03 -13.88
CA GLY A 455 13.19 -13.25 -14.22
C GLY A 455 14.52 -12.90 -14.87
N ASP A 456 15.23 -13.88 -15.38
CA ASP A 456 16.49 -13.65 -16.08
C ASP A 456 16.24 -13.22 -17.54
N PRO A 457 16.41 -11.92 -17.89
CA PRO A 457 16.16 -11.43 -19.26
C PRO A 457 17.05 -12.10 -20.31
N TYR A 458 18.24 -12.55 -19.92
CA TYR A 458 19.14 -13.28 -20.81
C TYR A 458 18.58 -14.66 -21.15
N SER A 459 17.97 -15.37 -20.18
CA SER A 459 17.25 -16.61 -20.39
C SER A 459 16.10 -16.45 -21.40
N LEU A 460 15.33 -15.37 -21.29
CA LEU A 460 14.27 -15.07 -22.24
C LEU A 460 14.84 -14.78 -23.64
N CYS A 461 15.94 -14.05 -23.74
CA CYS A 461 16.64 -13.85 -25.01
C CYS A 461 17.07 -15.17 -25.64
N GLN A 462 17.66 -16.09 -24.88
CA GLN A 462 18.01 -17.42 -25.39
C GLN A 462 16.78 -18.19 -25.87
N SER A 463 15.71 -18.20 -25.08
CA SER A 463 14.47 -18.93 -25.39
C SER A 463 13.81 -18.43 -26.69
N MET A 464 13.68 -17.11 -26.86
CA MET A 464 12.96 -16.53 -28.02
C MET A 464 13.69 -16.76 -29.36
N PHE A 465 14.98 -17.05 -29.33
CA PHE A 465 15.76 -17.43 -30.50
C PHE A 465 15.98 -18.95 -30.62
N GLY A 466 15.31 -19.77 -29.79
CA GLY A 466 15.40 -21.22 -29.85
C GLY A 466 16.76 -21.80 -29.41
N MET A 467 17.54 -21.04 -28.66
CA MET A 467 18.80 -21.49 -28.07
C MET A 467 18.54 -22.34 -26.81
N THR A 468 19.52 -23.15 -26.42
CA THR A 468 19.47 -23.79 -25.11
C THR A 468 19.53 -22.72 -24.02
N VAL A 469 18.53 -22.72 -23.15
CA VAL A 469 18.48 -21.78 -22.03
C VAL A 469 19.48 -22.19 -20.98
N THR A 470 20.39 -21.30 -20.64
CA THR A 470 21.35 -21.44 -19.56
C THR A 470 21.25 -20.32 -18.55
N GLY A 471 20.83 -19.14 -19.00
CA GLY A 471 20.81 -17.91 -18.23
C GLY A 471 22.22 -17.45 -17.83
N LEU A 472 22.27 -16.37 -17.07
CA LEU A 472 23.51 -15.88 -16.49
C LEU A 472 23.60 -16.16 -14.98
N LEU A 473 22.47 -16.41 -14.34
CA LEU A 473 22.37 -16.65 -12.90
C LEU A 473 22.17 -18.14 -12.60
N LYS A 474 22.77 -18.64 -11.53
CA LYS A 474 22.60 -20.01 -11.02
C LYS A 474 21.58 -20.02 -9.87
N ALA A 475 21.11 -21.22 -9.50
CA ALA A 475 20.22 -21.40 -8.34
C ALA A 475 20.77 -20.72 -7.07
N GLY A 476 19.93 -19.99 -6.37
CA GLY A 476 20.28 -19.20 -5.18
C GLY A 476 20.97 -17.86 -5.45
N GLN A 477 21.19 -17.50 -6.72
CA GLN A 477 21.83 -16.24 -7.10
C GLN A 477 20.81 -15.23 -7.63
N VAL A 478 21.13 -13.95 -7.43
CA VAL A 478 20.40 -12.79 -7.99
C VAL A 478 21.38 -11.75 -8.49
N TYR A 479 20.94 -10.94 -9.45
CA TYR A 479 21.60 -9.71 -9.84
C TYR A 479 20.80 -8.52 -9.33
N SER A 480 21.45 -7.59 -8.67
CA SER A 480 20.89 -6.31 -8.26
C SER A 480 21.95 -5.24 -8.28
N LYS A 481 21.90 -4.37 -9.27
CA LYS A 481 22.86 -3.28 -9.44
C LYS A 481 23.04 -2.45 -8.17
N TYR A 482 21.92 -2.13 -7.48
CA TYR A 482 21.94 -1.40 -6.23
C TYR A 482 22.82 -2.04 -5.15
N TRP A 483 22.71 -3.37 -4.95
CA TRP A 483 23.48 -4.07 -3.94
C TRP A 483 24.93 -4.34 -4.37
N ILE A 484 25.14 -4.54 -5.68
CA ILE A 484 26.49 -4.68 -6.27
C ILE A 484 27.30 -3.40 -6.06
N ASP A 485 26.70 -2.23 -6.37
CA ASP A 485 27.36 -0.92 -6.21
C ASP A 485 27.70 -0.61 -4.74
N LYS A 486 27.05 -1.28 -3.78
CA LYS A 486 27.36 -1.20 -2.34
C LYS A 486 28.32 -2.28 -1.84
N GLY A 487 28.82 -3.13 -2.73
CA GLY A 487 29.72 -4.22 -2.36
C GLY A 487 29.08 -5.33 -1.52
N VAL A 488 27.73 -5.44 -1.57
CA VAL A 488 26.98 -6.46 -0.82
C VAL A 488 26.96 -7.76 -1.60
N THR A 489 27.34 -8.86 -0.94
CA THR A 489 27.41 -10.20 -1.55
C THR A 489 26.23 -11.11 -1.19
N GLN A 490 25.49 -10.79 -0.14
CA GLN A 490 24.32 -11.56 0.27
C GLN A 490 23.18 -10.64 0.72
N ILE A 491 21.96 -11.01 0.36
CA ILE A 491 20.74 -10.34 0.78
C ILE A 491 19.70 -11.34 1.24
N VAL A 492 18.78 -10.86 2.09
CA VAL A 492 17.56 -11.58 2.43
C VAL A 492 16.39 -10.91 1.74
N SER A 493 15.59 -11.72 1.03
CA SER A 493 14.39 -11.27 0.32
C SER A 493 13.12 -11.73 0.99
N PHE A 494 12.15 -10.80 1.09
CA PHE A 494 10.83 -11.02 1.68
C PHE A 494 9.71 -10.56 0.74
N ARG A 495 8.60 -11.28 0.76
CA ARG A 495 7.36 -10.87 0.10
C ARG A 495 6.15 -11.13 1.00
N ALA A 496 5.30 -10.13 1.17
CA ALA A 496 4.02 -10.30 1.88
C ALA A 496 2.90 -10.69 0.89
N PRO A 497 1.93 -11.50 1.33
CA PRO A 497 1.82 -12.11 2.66
C PRO A 497 2.71 -13.33 2.79
N MET A 498 3.22 -13.62 3.99
CA MET A 498 4.01 -14.81 4.25
C MET A 498 3.54 -15.54 5.51
N THR A 499 3.86 -16.83 5.60
CA THR A 499 3.32 -17.73 6.63
C THR A 499 4.40 -18.41 7.46
N SER A 500 5.57 -18.69 6.89
CA SER A 500 6.61 -19.47 7.57
C SER A 500 8.00 -19.00 7.16
N HIS A 501 9.03 -19.47 7.87
CA HIS A 501 10.42 -19.18 7.53
C HIS A 501 10.82 -19.70 6.13
N ASN A 502 10.11 -20.73 5.62
CA ASN A 502 10.31 -21.23 4.27
C ASN A 502 9.99 -20.20 3.16
N ASN A 503 9.28 -19.12 3.48
CA ASN A 503 9.01 -18.03 2.55
C ASN A 503 10.14 -17.00 2.44
N ILE A 504 11.17 -17.09 3.28
CA ILE A 504 12.30 -16.16 3.29
C ILE A 504 13.40 -16.73 2.41
N ARG A 505 14.05 -15.89 1.61
CA ARG A 505 15.15 -16.29 0.75
C ARG A 505 16.45 -15.58 1.11
N LEU A 506 17.47 -16.36 1.44
CA LEU A 506 18.85 -15.89 1.52
C LEU A 506 19.50 -16.11 0.16
N LEU A 507 19.91 -15.04 -0.50
CA LEU A 507 20.35 -15.03 -1.90
C LEU A 507 21.77 -14.43 -2.02
N ASP A 508 22.56 -15.02 -2.90
CA ASP A 508 23.88 -14.52 -3.22
C ASP A 508 23.79 -13.48 -4.34
N VAL A 509 24.32 -12.30 -4.09
CA VAL A 509 24.37 -11.20 -5.09
C VAL A 509 25.63 -11.40 -5.90
N VAL A 510 25.48 -11.58 -7.21
CA VAL A 510 26.59 -11.87 -8.12
C VAL A 510 26.56 -10.94 -9.32
N HIS A 511 27.73 -10.72 -9.93
CA HIS A 511 27.87 -10.02 -11.21
C HIS A 511 29.10 -10.50 -11.97
N ASN A 512 29.13 -10.24 -13.25
CA ASN A 512 30.26 -10.43 -14.14
C ASN A 512 30.11 -9.50 -15.35
N GLU A 513 31.15 -9.43 -16.21
CA GLU A 513 31.17 -8.53 -17.37
C GLU A 513 29.97 -8.69 -18.28
N THR A 514 29.50 -9.92 -18.53
CA THR A 514 28.33 -10.19 -19.38
C THR A 514 27.02 -9.69 -18.72
N MET A 515 26.85 -9.95 -17.41
CA MET A 515 25.70 -9.43 -16.66
C MET A 515 25.71 -7.90 -16.64
N ASP A 516 26.85 -7.28 -16.38
CA ASP A 516 27.00 -5.84 -16.33
C ASP A 516 26.76 -5.19 -17.70
N GLU A 517 27.04 -5.91 -18.80
CA GLU A 517 26.73 -5.46 -20.14
C GLU A 517 25.24 -5.50 -20.45
N PHE A 518 24.59 -6.65 -20.23
CA PHE A 518 23.19 -6.84 -20.63
C PHE A 518 22.20 -6.27 -19.64
N TYR A 519 22.49 -6.25 -18.32
CA TYR A 519 21.56 -5.77 -17.27
C TYR A 519 21.79 -4.31 -16.85
N LYS A 520 22.74 -3.61 -17.47
CA LYS A 520 23.14 -2.23 -17.09
C LYS A 520 22.00 -1.22 -16.99
N TYR A 521 20.91 -1.43 -17.72
CA TYR A 521 19.73 -0.55 -17.70
C TYR A 521 18.73 -0.90 -16.58
N MET A 522 18.87 -2.08 -15.97
CA MET A 522 18.03 -2.55 -14.89
C MET A 522 18.62 -2.14 -13.52
N THR A 523 18.70 -0.83 -13.28
CA THR A 523 19.39 -0.28 -12.09
C THR A 523 18.68 -0.56 -10.78
N THR A 524 17.36 -0.70 -10.79
CA THR A 524 16.52 -0.85 -9.59
C THR A 524 15.76 -2.19 -9.46
N PRO A 525 15.45 -2.94 -10.53
CA PRO A 525 14.90 -4.29 -10.41
C PRO A 525 15.89 -5.28 -9.78
N THR A 526 15.34 -6.31 -9.13
CA THR A 526 16.10 -7.50 -8.73
C THR A 526 15.80 -8.62 -9.73
N ILE A 527 16.85 -9.12 -10.37
CA ILE A 527 16.78 -10.21 -11.35
C ILE A 527 16.98 -11.53 -10.61
N PHE A 528 15.99 -12.38 -10.66
CA PHE A 528 16.02 -13.73 -10.10
C PHE A 528 16.50 -14.74 -11.17
N ASN A 529 17.12 -15.80 -10.72
CA ASN A 529 17.56 -16.87 -11.59
C ASN A 529 16.39 -17.73 -12.09
N SER A 530 16.61 -18.47 -13.17
CA SER A 530 15.66 -19.38 -13.81
C SER A 530 15.74 -20.82 -13.29
N TRP A 531 16.47 -21.10 -12.19
CA TRP A 531 16.92 -22.45 -11.81
C TRP A 531 16.61 -22.83 -10.35
N ASP A 532 15.73 -22.13 -9.67
CA ASP A 532 15.32 -22.47 -8.32
C ASP A 532 13.85 -22.14 -8.02
N THR A 533 13.40 -22.52 -6.84
CA THR A 533 12.02 -22.39 -6.37
C THR A 533 11.78 -21.10 -5.59
N CYS A 534 12.51 -20.00 -5.85
CA CYS A 534 12.30 -18.72 -5.15
C CYS A 534 10.88 -18.18 -5.32
N ALA A 535 10.32 -18.28 -6.53
CA ALA A 535 8.95 -17.84 -6.81
C ALA A 535 7.93 -18.60 -5.97
N ASP A 536 7.99 -19.94 -5.98
CA ASP A 536 7.10 -20.79 -5.18
C ASP A 536 7.23 -20.51 -3.69
N ALA A 537 8.46 -20.41 -3.21
CA ALA A 537 8.75 -20.14 -1.81
C ALA A 537 8.15 -18.83 -1.33
N MET A 538 8.25 -17.77 -2.11
CA MET A 538 7.70 -16.46 -1.80
C MET A 538 6.21 -16.31 -2.20
N ASN A 539 5.44 -17.35 -1.97
CA ASN A 539 3.99 -17.42 -2.20
C ASN A 539 3.60 -17.25 -3.67
N GLY A 540 4.38 -17.82 -4.58
CA GLY A 540 4.14 -17.79 -6.02
C GLY A 540 4.12 -16.34 -6.53
N PHE A 541 5.23 -15.63 -6.42
CA PHE A 541 5.28 -14.30 -7.03
C PHE A 541 5.28 -14.44 -8.56
N ASP A 542 4.47 -13.59 -9.19
CA ASP A 542 4.49 -13.41 -10.64
C ASP A 542 5.47 -12.27 -10.98
N LYS A 543 6.07 -12.30 -12.17
CA LYS A 543 6.96 -11.22 -12.63
C LYS A 543 6.20 -10.11 -13.38
N ASP A 544 4.90 -10.03 -13.14
CA ASP A 544 3.96 -9.09 -13.79
C ASP A 544 3.83 -7.73 -13.05
N GLY A 545 4.76 -7.44 -12.16
CA GLY A 545 4.77 -6.21 -11.37
C GLY A 545 4.85 -6.43 -9.85
N ASP A 546 5.10 -7.66 -9.40
CA ASP A 546 5.37 -7.97 -8.02
C ASP A 546 6.70 -7.37 -7.55
N CYS A 547 6.81 -7.14 -6.26
CA CYS A 547 8.00 -6.57 -5.64
C CYS A 547 8.37 -7.34 -4.39
N VAL A 548 9.66 -7.30 -4.07
CA VAL A 548 10.24 -7.87 -2.86
C VAL A 548 10.95 -6.81 -2.03
N ILE A 549 11.02 -7.02 -0.73
CA ILE A 549 11.91 -6.27 0.15
C ILE A 549 13.22 -7.03 0.22
N ASN A 550 14.31 -6.35 -0.13
CA ASN A 550 15.66 -6.88 -0.02
C ASN A 550 16.40 -6.13 1.09
N THR A 551 17.13 -6.88 1.91
CA THR A 551 17.96 -6.31 2.99
C THR A 551 19.29 -7.05 3.11
N SER A 552 20.34 -6.28 3.38
CA SER A 552 21.66 -6.79 3.77
C SER A 552 21.92 -6.68 5.27
N PHE A 553 20.87 -6.41 6.07
CA PHE A 553 21.03 -6.20 7.51
C PHE A 553 21.63 -7.46 8.15
N PRO A 554 22.83 -7.39 8.78
CA PRO A 554 23.60 -8.56 9.21
C PRO A 554 22.79 -9.51 10.09
N ILE A 555 22.06 -8.97 11.07
CA ILE A 555 21.24 -9.76 11.99
C ILE A 555 20.18 -10.61 11.25
N LEU A 556 19.64 -10.13 10.13
CA LEU A 556 18.68 -10.88 9.32
C LEU A 556 19.38 -11.87 8.40
N VAL A 557 20.52 -11.50 7.80
CA VAL A 557 21.31 -12.38 6.92
C VAL A 557 21.82 -13.60 7.70
N GLU A 558 22.42 -13.39 8.85
CA GLU A 558 23.03 -14.44 9.67
C GLU A 558 22.00 -15.41 10.28
N ASN A 559 20.78 -14.95 10.55
CA ASN A 559 19.72 -15.74 11.16
C ASN A 559 18.73 -16.34 10.14
N THR A 560 18.93 -16.11 8.83
CA THR A 560 18.10 -16.70 7.78
C THR A 560 18.64 -18.04 7.35
N LYS A 561 17.78 -19.07 7.38
CA LYS A 561 18.12 -20.43 6.96
C LYS A 561 17.69 -20.67 5.51
N ARG A 562 18.51 -21.35 4.73
CA ARG A 562 18.12 -21.87 3.41
C ARG A 562 17.23 -23.11 3.62
N LEU A 563 15.93 -22.95 3.43
CA LEU A 563 14.93 -24.00 3.62
C LEU A 563 14.26 -24.36 2.29
N PRO A 564 13.76 -25.61 2.12
CA PRO A 564 12.99 -26.00 0.95
C PRO A 564 11.78 -25.10 0.75
N ALA A 565 11.42 -24.86 -0.50
CA ALA A 565 10.16 -24.16 -0.81
C ALA A 565 8.96 -25.00 -0.41
N ILE A 566 7.88 -24.33 0.01
CA ILE A 566 6.59 -24.97 0.16
C ILE A 566 5.81 -24.78 -1.15
N VAL A 567 5.49 -25.87 -1.82
CA VAL A 567 4.71 -25.91 -3.06
C VAL A 567 3.30 -26.39 -2.77
N CYS A 568 2.31 -25.60 -3.15
CA CYS A 568 0.90 -25.88 -2.88
C CYS A 568 0.19 -26.41 -4.11
N VAL A 569 -0.44 -27.59 -3.99
CA VAL A 569 -1.31 -28.14 -5.02
C VAL A 569 -2.66 -27.45 -4.95
N GLN A 570 -2.97 -26.60 -5.95
CA GLN A 570 -4.22 -25.87 -6.04
C GLN A 570 -5.18 -26.53 -7.04
N ARG A 571 -6.48 -26.57 -6.69
CA ARG A 571 -7.53 -27.04 -7.59
C ARG A 571 -7.86 -25.99 -8.63
N LYS A 572 -7.64 -26.30 -9.90
CA LYS A 572 -8.00 -25.42 -11.00
C LYS A 572 -9.52 -25.30 -11.12
N ALA A 573 -10.01 -24.06 -11.30
CA ALA A 573 -11.42 -23.83 -11.57
C ALA A 573 -11.87 -24.48 -12.90
N PRO A 574 -13.10 -25.01 -12.99
CA PRO A 574 -13.63 -25.56 -14.22
C PRO A 574 -13.72 -24.48 -15.30
N LYS A 575 -13.39 -24.86 -16.52
CA LYS A 575 -13.49 -23.98 -17.70
C LYS A 575 -14.81 -24.22 -18.42
N CYS A 576 -15.53 -23.15 -18.76
CA CYS A 576 -16.73 -23.13 -19.61
C CYS A 576 -16.64 -21.98 -20.61
N VAL A 577 -17.58 -21.88 -21.54
CA VAL A 577 -17.81 -20.63 -22.29
C VAL A 577 -18.55 -19.67 -21.34
N PRO A 578 -17.88 -18.65 -20.79
CA PRO A 578 -18.46 -17.87 -19.69
C PRO A 578 -19.61 -17.00 -20.13
N THR A 579 -20.71 -17.05 -19.39
CA THR A 579 -21.83 -16.10 -19.50
C THR A 579 -21.74 -15.02 -18.43
N ASP A 580 -22.48 -13.92 -18.59
CA ASP A 580 -22.60 -12.87 -17.57
C ASP A 580 -23.12 -13.46 -16.22
N ASP A 581 -23.99 -14.47 -16.26
CA ASP A 581 -24.51 -15.14 -15.07
C ASP A 581 -23.42 -15.97 -14.35
N ASP A 582 -22.52 -16.62 -15.10
CA ASP A 582 -21.40 -17.36 -14.51
C ASP A 582 -20.42 -16.43 -13.83
N ILE A 583 -20.16 -15.28 -14.45
CA ILE A 583 -19.30 -14.22 -13.88
C ILE A 583 -19.96 -13.67 -12.60
N MET A 584 -21.25 -13.37 -12.63
CA MET A 584 -21.98 -12.88 -11.47
C MET A 584 -21.93 -13.87 -10.29
N LYS A 585 -22.12 -15.17 -10.56
CA LYS A 585 -21.99 -16.21 -9.52
C LYS A 585 -20.57 -16.28 -8.97
N SER A 586 -19.57 -16.16 -9.84
CA SER A 586 -18.17 -16.11 -9.44
C SER A 586 -17.87 -14.93 -8.53
N ASN A 587 -18.43 -13.74 -8.80
CA ASN A 587 -18.31 -12.58 -7.92
C ASN A 587 -18.86 -12.87 -6.52
N ILE A 588 -20.06 -13.45 -6.43
CA ILE A 588 -20.68 -13.79 -5.15
C ILE A 588 -19.79 -14.74 -4.35
N ASN A 589 -19.28 -15.78 -5.00
CA ASN A 589 -18.38 -16.76 -4.37
C ASN A 589 -17.08 -16.14 -3.89
N SER A 590 -16.64 -15.04 -4.53
CA SER A 590 -15.37 -14.35 -4.25
C SER A 590 -15.49 -13.24 -3.23
N PHE A 591 -16.70 -12.86 -2.81
CA PHE A 591 -16.91 -11.80 -1.81
C PHE A 591 -16.17 -12.07 -0.49
N GLY A 592 -15.64 -10.98 0.07
CA GLY A 592 -14.92 -10.97 1.34
C GLY A 592 -13.41 -11.22 1.21
N ASN A 593 -12.67 -10.75 2.19
CA ASN A 593 -11.22 -10.89 2.27
C ASN A 593 -10.84 -11.86 3.37
N ALA A 594 -10.57 -13.12 3.00
CA ALA A 594 -10.15 -14.16 3.93
C ALA A 594 -8.64 -14.14 4.24
N VAL A 595 -7.81 -13.48 3.40
CA VAL A 595 -6.34 -13.51 3.51
C VAL A 595 -5.87 -13.00 4.88
N GLY A 596 -6.36 -11.84 5.31
CA GLY A 596 -6.01 -11.28 6.62
C GLY A 596 -6.44 -12.17 7.79
N GLY A 597 -7.60 -12.86 7.67
CA GLY A 597 -8.07 -13.80 8.66
C GLY A 597 -7.15 -15.02 8.80
N VAL A 598 -6.70 -15.58 7.67
CA VAL A 598 -5.75 -16.72 7.64
C VAL A 598 -4.42 -16.28 8.26
N THR A 599 -3.88 -15.11 7.86
CA THR A 599 -2.62 -14.58 8.40
C THR A 599 -2.69 -14.41 9.93
N ASN A 600 -3.76 -13.82 10.46
CA ASN A 600 -3.92 -13.65 11.91
C ASN A 600 -3.95 -14.97 12.67
N LYS A 601 -4.60 -16.02 12.11
CA LYS A 601 -4.62 -17.36 12.72
C LYS A 601 -3.20 -17.95 12.76
N ILE A 602 -2.44 -17.82 11.69
CA ILE A 602 -1.04 -18.27 11.63
C ILE A 602 -0.18 -17.54 12.67
N THR A 603 -0.34 -16.23 12.77
CA THR A 603 0.38 -15.42 13.78
C THR A 603 0.02 -15.86 15.22
N SER A 604 -1.23 -16.25 15.48
CA SER A 604 -1.62 -16.83 16.76
C SER A 604 -0.96 -18.21 17.01
N MET A 605 -0.72 -18.98 15.95
CA MET A 605 -0.01 -20.28 16.08
C MET A 605 1.46 -20.10 16.44
N PHE A 606 2.13 -19.08 15.89
CA PHE A 606 3.50 -18.73 16.32
C PHE A 606 3.56 -18.33 17.79
N GLU A 607 2.57 -17.60 18.28
CA GLU A 607 2.51 -17.24 19.71
C GLU A 607 2.38 -18.50 20.58
N VAL A 608 1.47 -19.40 20.22
CA VAL A 608 1.28 -20.65 21.00
C VAL A 608 2.51 -21.54 20.88
N GLN A 609 3.16 -21.61 19.71
CA GLN A 609 4.35 -22.43 19.47
C GLN A 609 5.51 -22.02 20.40
N ALA A 610 5.64 -20.73 20.70
CA ALA A 610 6.67 -20.21 21.62
C ALA A 610 6.56 -20.72 23.07
N LYS A 611 5.47 -21.39 23.43
CA LYS A 611 5.29 -22.04 24.76
C LYS A 611 6.01 -23.38 24.86
N PHE A 612 6.44 -23.96 23.77
CA PHE A 612 6.91 -25.34 23.71
C PHE A 612 8.37 -25.41 23.27
N PRO A 613 9.14 -26.33 23.85
CA PRO A 613 10.51 -26.59 23.40
C PRO A 613 10.54 -27.04 21.94
N LYS A 614 11.57 -26.63 21.20
CA LYS A 614 11.83 -27.13 19.85
C LYS A 614 11.84 -28.66 19.83
N ASN A 615 11.32 -29.26 18.77
CA ASN A 615 11.18 -30.70 18.58
C ASN A 615 10.20 -31.43 19.53
N SER A 616 9.50 -30.72 20.43
CA SER A 616 8.39 -31.33 21.17
C SER A 616 7.24 -31.69 20.22
N ARG A 617 6.39 -32.63 20.64
CA ARG A 617 5.23 -33.04 19.83
C ARG A 617 4.30 -31.86 19.54
N GLU A 618 4.05 -31.04 20.53
CA GLU A 618 3.24 -29.82 20.44
C GLU A 618 3.82 -28.83 19.45
N TYR A 619 5.14 -28.57 19.53
CA TYR A 619 5.85 -27.70 18.61
C TYR A 619 5.74 -28.19 17.17
N ASN A 620 5.98 -29.47 16.92
CA ASN A 620 5.96 -30.07 15.58
C ASN A 620 4.56 -30.04 14.94
N ILE A 621 3.50 -30.23 15.73
CA ILE A 621 2.12 -30.11 15.21
C ILE A 621 1.81 -28.66 14.83
N LEU A 622 2.26 -27.69 15.63
CA LEU A 622 2.08 -26.27 15.30
C LEU A 622 2.91 -25.85 14.07
N ASP A 623 4.15 -26.35 13.93
CA ASP A 623 4.97 -26.13 12.75
C ASP A 623 4.29 -26.65 11.47
N TYR A 624 3.73 -27.85 11.52
CA TYR A 624 2.90 -28.37 10.43
C TYR A 624 1.72 -27.46 10.12
N ARG A 625 0.96 -27.00 11.13
CA ARG A 625 -0.21 -26.11 10.93
C ARG A 625 0.18 -24.76 10.33
N ILE A 626 1.31 -24.20 10.79
CA ILE A 626 1.88 -22.94 10.28
C ILE A 626 2.26 -23.10 8.81
N LYS A 627 2.94 -24.17 8.43
CA LYS A 627 3.30 -24.46 7.04
C LYS A 627 2.07 -24.66 6.16
N CYS A 628 1.08 -25.44 6.63
CA CYS A 628 -0.22 -25.59 5.94
C CYS A 628 -0.94 -24.26 5.74
N GLY A 629 -0.65 -23.25 6.57
CA GLY A 629 -1.15 -21.89 6.43
C GLY A 629 -0.88 -21.30 5.06
N GLN A 630 0.23 -21.67 4.38
CA GLN A 630 0.55 -21.18 3.04
C GLN A 630 -0.50 -21.62 2.02
N LEU A 631 -0.93 -22.88 2.04
CA LEU A 631 -1.96 -23.38 1.13
C LEU A 631 -3.29 -22.64 1.32
N TYR A 632 -3.71 -22.45 2.58
CA TYR A 632 -4.94 -21.71 2.89
C TYR A 632 -4.85 -20.25 2.46
N GLN A 633 -3.67 -19.64 2.58
CA GLN A 633 -3.43 -18.26 2.19
C GLN A 633 -3.42 -18.09 0.67
N GLN A 634 -2.72 -18.95 -0.07
CA GLN A 634 -2.71 -18.94 -1.53
C GLN A 634 -4.13 -19.19 -2.09
N ASN A 635 -4.86 -20.19 -1.58
CA ASN A 635 -6.24 -20.44 -1.98
C ASN A 635 -7.15 -19.21 -1.70
N ALA A 636 -6.95 -18.51 -0.58
CA ALA A 636 -7.70 -17.29 -0.28
C ALA A 636 -7.33 -16.11 -1.22
N ILE A 637 -6.08 -16.00 -1.65
CA ILE A 637 -5.64 -15.01 -2.64
C ILE A 637 -6.27 -15.30 -4.00
N ASP A 638 -6.19 -16.55 -4.45
CA ASP A 638 -6.62 -16.99 -5.78
C ASP A 638 -8.12 -17.33 -5.87
N LYS A 639 -8.85 -17.19 -4.77
CA LYS A 639 -10.32 -17.29 -4.74
C LYS A 639 -10.97 -16.40 -5.81
N THR A 640 -10.43 -15.20 -6.02
CA THR A 640 -10.89 -14.27 -7.07
C THR A 640 -10.48 -14.68 -8.48
N LYS A 641 -9.69 -15.72 -8.64
CA LYS A 641 -9.37 -16.36 -9.92
C LYS A 641 -10.13 -17.70 -10.10
N GLY A 642 -11.04 -18.01 -9.15
CA GLY A 642 -11.91 -19.20 -9.18
C GLY A 642 -11.32 -20.43 -8.49
N ILE A 643 -10.23 -20.32 -7.73
CA ILE A 643 -9.70 -21.39 -6.90
C ILE A 643 -10.64 -21.65 -5.71
N GLU A 644 -10.90 -22.92 -5.40
CA GLU A 644 -11.68 -23.29 -4.23
C GLU A 644 -10.87 -23.03 -2.95
N ALA A 645 -11.36 -22.14 -2.08
CA ALA A 645 -10.74 -21.82 -0.81
C ALA A 645 -11.48 -22.53 0.33
N LYS A 646 -10.97 -23.67 0.79
CA LYS A 646 -11.45 -24.30 2.00
C LYS A 646 -11.09 -23.49 3.24
N PRO A 647 -11.94 -23.43 4.27
CA PRO A 647 -11.57 -22.82 5.54
C PRO A 647 -10.52 -23.67 6.27
N MET A 648 -9.64 -22.99 7.02
CA MET A 648 -8.74 -23.67 7.94
C MET A 648 -9.55 -24.41 9.02
N PRO A 649 -9.16 -25.62 9.46
CA PRO A 649 -9.92 -26.43 10.42
C PRO A 649 -10.24 -25.67 11.71
N ASP A 650 -11.50 -25.58 12.08
CA ASP A 650 -11.96 -24.84 13.27
C ASP A 650 -11.28 -25.32 14.56
N THR A 651 -10.92 -26.58 14.65
CA THR A 651 -10.24 -27.17 15.81
C THR A 651 -8.85 -26.57 16.07
N TRP A 652 -8.25 -25.89 15.11
CA TRP A 652 -6.94 -25.27 15.26
C TRP A 652 -6.97 -23.96 16.04
N TYR A 653 -8.11 -23.24 16.01
CA TYR A 653 -8.22 -21.87 16.52
C TYR A 653 -9.54 -21.52 17.21
N ASN A 654 -10.46 -22.47 17.34
CA ASN A 654 -11.75 -22.25 17.97
C ASN A 654 -11.98 -23.23 19.12
N TRP A 655 -11.97 -22.74 20.36
CA TRP A 655 -12.19 -23.56 21.54
C TRP A 655 -13.54 -24.30 21.53
N ILE A 656 -14.60 -23.67 21.01
CA ILE A 656 -15.94 -24.27 20.97
C ILE A 656 -15.97 -25.50 20.08
N ALA A 657 -15.16 -25.56 19.03
CA ALA A 657 -15.03 -26.72 18.15
C ALA A 657 -14.32 -27.92 18.82
N ASN A 658 -13.55 -27.68 19.90
CA ASN A 658 -12.75 -28.63 20.63
C ASN A 658 -13.49 -29.14 21.88
N LYS A 659 -14.70 -29.72 21.72
CA LYS A 659 -15.45 -30.28 22.85
C LYS A 659 -15.15 -31.75 23.03
N LEU A 660 -14.82 -32.17 24.26
CA LEU A 660 -14.55 -33.56 24.62
C LEU A 660 -15.74 -34.48 24.32
N SER A 661 -16.98 -34.00 24.40
CA SER A 661 -18.19 -34.72 24.04
C SER A 661 -18.24 -35.24 22.59
N LYS A 662 -17.40 -34.66 21.71
CA LYS A 662 -17.24 -35.09 20.31
C LYS A 662 -16.23 -36.24 20.14
N ALA A 663 -15.41 -36.54 21.16
CA ALA A 663 -14.40 -37.58 21.11
C ALA A 663 -15.03 -38.96 21.35
N LYS A 664 -15.03 -39.82 20.32
CA LYS A 664 -15.72 -41.12 20.32
C LYS A 664 -14.85 -42.26 20.85
N ASP A 665 -13.55 -42.18 20.66
CA ASP A 665 -12.59 -43.27 20.97
C ASP A 665 -11.37 -42.74 21.76
N SER A 666 -10.43 -43.64 22.13
CA SER A 666 -9.27 -43.33 22.94
C SER A 666 -8.28 -42.37 22.22
N ASP A 667 -8.12 -42.54 20.91
CA ASP A 667 -7.16 -41.75 20.14
C ASP A 667 -7.71 -40.34 19.87
N THR A 668 -9.00 -40.25 19.54
CA THR A 668 -9.69 -38.95 19.46
C THR A 668 -9.63 -38.19 20.79
N LYS A 669 -9.68 -38.90 21.95
CA LYS A 669 -9.52 -38.29 23.28
C LYS A 669 -8.10 -37.80 23.51
N LYS A 670 -7.06 -38.57 23.11
CA LYS A 670 -5.67 -38.14 23.17
C LYS A 670 -5.44 -36.89 22.30
N ASP A 671 -5.92 -36.90 21.09
CA ASP A 671 -5.82 -35.77 20.17
C ASP A 671 -6.54 -34.53 20.70
N PHE A 672 -7.70 -34.72 21.36
CA PHE A 672 -8.39 -33.65 22.06
C PHE A 672 -7.50 -32.98 23.11
N TRP A 673 -6.84 -33.76 23.98
CA TRP A 673 -6.00 -33.20 25.04
C TRP A 673 -4.74 -32.49 24.53
N ILE A 674 -4.13 -33.04 23.47
CA ILE A 674 -3.02 -32.37 22.79
C ILE A 674 -3.51 -31.07 22.17
N ASN A 675 -4.60 -31.14 21.40
CA ASN A 675 -5.14 -29.97 20.72
C ASN A 675 -5.56 -28.86 21.68
N ARG A 676 -6.03 -29.24 22.91
CA ARG A 676 -6.33 -28.26 23.96
C ARG A 676 -5.13 -27.45 24.39
N LYS A 677 -3.92 -28.02 24.36
CA LYS A 677 -2.68 -27.34 24.73
C LYS A 677 -2.20 -26.36 23.64
N ILE A 678 -2.44 -26.72 22.37
CA ILE A 678 -1.89 -26.04 21.20
C ILE A 678 -2.93 -25.20 20.44
N ILE A 679 -4.13 -25.00 21.00
CA ILE A 679 -5.17 -24.20 20.36
C ILE A 679 -4.74 -22.73 20.25
N ALA A 680 -4.87 -22.15 19.06
CA ALA A 680 -4.51 -20.77 18.75
C ALA A 680 -5.76 -19.86 18.69
N ASP A 681 -6.56 -19.88 19.77
CA ASP A 681 -7.84 -19.17 19.88
C ASP A 681 -7.72 -17.71 20.33
N LYS A 682 -6.52 -17.27 20.75
CA LYS A 682 -6.21 -15.91 21.18
C LYS A 682 -5.27 -15.22 20.18
N LYS A 683 -5.45 -13.92 19.98
CA LYS A 683 -4.45 -13.13 19.26
C LYS A 683 -3.25 -12.85 20.16
N PRO A 684 -2.02 -12.75 19.63
CA PRO A 684 -0.83 -12.35 20.38
C PRO A 684 -0.97 -10.97 21.04
N TYR A 685 -0.24 -10.75 22.12
CA TYR A 685 -0.26 -9.53 22.92
C TYR A 685 -0.05 -8.24 22.11
N PHE A 686 0.92 -8.24 21.17
CA PHE A 686 1.24 -7.07 20.35
C PHE A 686 0.07 -6.60 19.48
N MET A 687 -0.89 -7.48 19.15
CA MET A 687 -2.04 -7.15 18.29
C MET A 687 -3.00 -6.12 18.90
N GLN A 688 -2.91 -5.81 20.18
CA GLN A 688 -3.63 -4.69 20.78
C GLN A 688 -3.28 -3.33 20.11
N TYR A 689 -2.08 -3.21 19.53
CA TYR A 689 -1.63 -2.01 18.82
C TYR A 689 -2.12 -1.96 17.37
N ILE A 690 -2.56 -3.09 16.82
CA ILE A 690 -3.19 -3.18 15.48
C ILE A 690 -4.72 -3.01 15.58
N TYR A 691 -5.34 -3.65 16.58
CA TYR A 691 -6.80 -3.72 16.73
C TYR A 691 -7.28 -2.96 17.98
N PRO A 692 -7.91 -1.77 17.83
CA PRO A 692 -8.41 -0.99 18.98
C PRO A 692 -9.43 -1.75 19.85
N SER A 693 -10.19 -2.70 19.29
CA SER A 693 -11.12 -3.56 20.04
C SER A 693 -10.39 -4.46 21.03
N GLU A 694 -9.29 -5.07 20.61
CA GLU A 694 -8.45 -5.93 21.45
C GLU A 694 -7.81 -5.13 22.59
N ARG A 695 -7.34 -3.92 22.28
CA ARG A 695 -6.79 -3.00 23.29
C ARG A 695 -7.85 -2.60 24.32
N ALA A 696 -9.06 -2.30 23.88
CA ALA A 696 -10.15 -1.95 24.79
C ALA A 696 -10.55 -3.14 25.69
N GLU A 697 -10.60 -4.35 25.14
CA GLU A 697 -10.90 -5.56 25.90
C GLU A 697 -9.81 -5.86 26.93
N LEU A 698 -8.53 -5.78 26.55
CA LEU A 698 -7.41 -5.96 27.45
C LEU A 698 -7.41 -4.92 28.58
N ASN A 699 -7.66 -3.65 28.27
CA ASN A 699 -7.72 -2.59 29.28
C ASN A 699 -8.85 -2.82 30.27
N ASN A 700 -10.02 -3.22 29.80
CA ASN A 700 -11.14 -3.58 30.67
C ASN A 700 -10.81 -4.81 31.56
N TYR A 701 -10.12 -5.80 31.00
CA TYR A 701 -9.66 -6.97 31.71
C TYR A 701 -8.65 -6.60 32.83
N LYS A 702 -7.63 -5.79 32.48
CA LYS A 702 -6.64 -5.28 33.46
C LYS A 702 -7.32 -4.50 34.57
N LYS A 703 -8.22 -3.58 34.26
CA LYS A 703 -8.98 -2.79 35.23
C LYS A 703 -9.75 -3.68 36.22
N LYS A 704 -10.53 -4.64 35.71
CA LYS A 704 -11.33 -5.58 36.56
C LYS A 704 -10.42 -6.44 37.45
N ASN A 705 -9.26 -6.87 36.97
CA ASN A 705 -8.34 -7.66 37.80
C ASN A 705 -7.56 -6.80 38.79
N ASN A 706 -7.26 -5.54 38.45
CA ASN A 706 -6.71 -4.59 39.44
C ASN A 706 -7.69 -4.33 40.58
N GLU A 707 -8.96 -4.13 40.30
CA GLU A 707 -10.02 -4.01 41.35
C GLU A 707 -10.08 -5.26 42.23
N LYS A 708 -10.04 -6.47 41.65
CA LYS A 708 -10.00 -7.74 42.43
C LYS A 708 -8.72 -7.87 43.26
N CYS A 709 -7.59 -7.46 42.73
CA CYS A 709 -6.31 -7.49 43.42
C CYS A 709 -6.32 -6.57 44.63
N LEU A 710 -6.78 -5.32 44.49
CA LEU A 710 -6.96 -4.36 45.56
C LEU A 710 -7.91 -4.86 46.66
N MET A 711 -9.03 -5.49 46.28
CA MET A 711 -9.98 -6.05 47.25
C MET A 711 -9.37 -7.21 48.04
N ARG A 712 -8.60 -8.10 47.39
CA ARG A 712 -8.13 -9.36 47.93
C ARG A 712 -6.79 -9.23 48.66
N PHE A 713 -5.85 -8.51 48.08
CA PHE A 713 -4.47 -8.42 48.52
C PHE A 713 -4.07 -7.02 49.05
N ARG A 714 -4.91 -6.01 48.88
CA ARG A 714 -4.66 -4.61 49.28
C ARG A 714 -3.48 -3.94 48.56
N ILE A 715 -3.07 -4.50 47.39
CA ILE A 715 -2.05 -3.96 46.49
C ILE A 715 -2.60 -3.90 45.09
N THR A 716 -2.02 -3.09 44.25
CA THR A 716 -2.40 -3.01 42.83
C THR A 716 -1.97 -4.27 42.09
N LEU A 717 -2.56 -4.49 40.91
CA LEU A 717 -2.17 -5.60 40.05
C LEU A 717 -0.69 -5.48 39.64
N ASP A 718 -0.23 -4.28 39.29
CA ASP A 718 1.16 -4.04 38.88
C ASP A 718 2.15 -4.32 40.02
N GLU A 719 1.85 -3.88 41.25
CA GLU A 719 2.65 -4.21 42.44
C GLU A 719 2.66 -5.73 42.69
N LEU A 720 1.53 -6.43 42.51
CA LEU A 720 1.49 -7.88 42.67
C LEU A 720 2.34 -8.59 41.60
N LEU A 721 2.28 -8.13 40.37
CA LEU A 721 3.05 -8.73 39.25
C LEU A 721 4.56 -8.55 39.49
N GLN A 722 5.01 -7.43 40.04
CA GLN A 722 6.43 -7.11 40.31
C GLN A 722 6.94 -7.72 41.61
N LYS A 723 6.06 -8.12 42.50
CA LYS A 723 6.44 -8.67 43.85
C LYS A 723 7.30 -9.93 43.66
N GLU A 724 8.50 -10.00 44.24
CA GLU A 724 9.41 -11.15 44.17
C GLU A 724 8.88 -12.35 44.94
N ASN A 725 8.55 -12.18 46.23
CA ASN A 725 8.07 -13.25 47.11
C ASN A 725 6.55 -13.26 47.19
N LYS A 726 5.90 -14.03 46.32
CA LYS A 726 4.45 -14.21 46.30
C LYS A 726 4.00 -15.35 47.20
N THR A 727 2.88 -15.17 47.90
CA THR A 727 2.20 -16.26 48.59
C THR A 727 1.58 -17.23 47.59
N LYS A 728 1.27 -18.46 47.99
CA LYS A 728 0.59 -19.45 47.08
C LYS A 728 -0.72 -18.94 46.51
N GLU A 729 -1.41 -18.08 47.26
CA GLU A 729 -2.68 -17.48 46.79
C GLU A 729 -2.45 -16.39 45.76
N GLU A 730 -1.42 -15.58 45.93
CA GLU A 730 -0.98 -14.57 44.97
C GLU A 730 -0.47 -15.24 43.68
N GLU A 731 0.35 -16.29 43.82
CA GLU A 731 0.81 -17.08 42.65
C GLU A 731 -0.34 -17.65 41.86
N ARG A 732 -1.35 -18.21 42.52
CA ARG A 732 -2.56 -18.74 41.87
C ARG A 732 -3.36 -17.64 41.18
N PHE A 733 -3.45 -16.47 41.78
CA PHE A 733 -4.11 -15.30 41.19
C PHE A 733 -3.39 -14.87 39.89
N VAL A 734 -2.07 -14.73 39.97
CA VAL A 734 -1.21 -14.36 38.84
C VAL A 734 -1.32 -15.40 37.70
N TYR A 735 -1.27 -16.70 38.05
CA TYR A 735 -1.49 -17.78 37.06
C TYR A 735 -2.85 -17.64 36.39
N CYS A 736 -3.94 -17.48 37.14
CA CYS A 736 -5.28 -17.29 36.58
C CYS A 736 -5.42 -16.02 35.77
N TYR A 737 -4.68 -14.95 36.14
CA TYR A 737 -4.66 -13.69 35.41
C TYR A 737 -4.08 -13.89 34.00
N TYR A 738 -2.92 -14.54 33.88
CA TYR A 738 -2.32 -14.80 32.57
C TYR A 738 -3.08 -15.86 31.75
N ASP A 739 -3.57 -16.93 32.41
CA ASP A 739 -4.34 -18.00 31.75
C ASP A 739 -5.63 -17.47 31.10
N ARG A 740 -6.32 -16.55 31.78
CA ARG A 740 -7.60 -15.97 31.33
C ARG A 740 -7.47 -14.64 30.60
N MET A 741 -6.27 -14.15 30.36
CA MET A 741 -6.06 -12.92 29.61
C MET A 741 -6.64 -13.07 28.18
N PRO A 742 -7.33 -12.03 27.63
CA PRO A 742 -7.99 -12.12 26.32
C PRO A 742 -6.98 -12.26 25.17
N LEU A 743 -5.73 -11.84 25.38
CA LEU A 743 -4.65 -11.97 24.41
C LEU A 743 -3.64 -13.03 24.86
N GLY A 744 -2.98 -13.66 23.90
CA GLY A 744 -1.89 -14.58 24.12
C GLY A 744 -0.63 -13.85 24.60
N ASN A 745 0.02 -14.37 25.64
CA ASN A 745 1.17 -13.73 26.31
C ASN A 745 2.42 -14.62 26.32
N ALA A 746 2.58 -15.47 25.30
CA ALA A 746 3.81 -16.24 25.18
C ALA A 746 4.95 -15.41 24.55
N PRO A 747 6.22 -15.78 24.80
CA PRO A 747 7.39 -14.99 24.39
C PRO A 747 7.77 -15.24 22.92
N CYS A 748 6.80 -15.15 22.01
CA CYS A 748 7.09 -15.15 20.56
C CYS A 748 7.87 -13.88 20.18
N THR A 749 8.63 -13.94 19.13
CA THR A 749 9.54 -12.85 18.69
C THR A 749 8.87 -11.48 18.70
N ILE A 750 7.67 -11.36 18.14
CA ILE A 750 7.01 -10.05 18.08
C ILE A 750 6.49 -9.58 19.45
N ASN A 751 6.03 -10.47 20.33
CA ASN A 751 5.66 -10.10 21.69
C ASN A 751 6.90 -9.58 22.47
N ARG A 752 8.06 -10.24 22.32
CA ARG A 752 9.32 -9.81 22.95
C ARG A 752 9.76 -8.42 22.43
N ILE A 753 9.70 -8.19 21.13
CA ILE A 753 9.94 -6.87 20.54
C ILE A 753 8.96 -5.84 21.12
N CYS A 754 7.69 -6.17 21.19
CA CYS A 754 6.65 -5.29 21.74
C CYS A 754 6.96 -4.89 23.18
N TRP A 755 7.26 -5.86 24.06
CA TRP A 755 7.58 -5.61 25.47
C TRP A 755 8.85 -4.77 25.64
N LYS A 756 9.87 -5.02 24.82
CA LYS A 756 11.11 -4.24 24.83
C LYS A 756 10.86 -2.76 24.48
N ILE A 757 10.07 -2.51 23.45
CA ILE A 757 9.68 -1.14 23.06
C ILE A 757 8.79 -0.48 24.12
N GLU A 758 7.88 -1.23 24.78
CA GLU A 758 7.09 -0.74 25.91
C GLU A 758 7.99 -0.33 27.08
N GLU A 759 8.94 -1.17 27.45
CA GLU A 759 9.92 -0.89 28.54
C GLU A 759 10.73 0.37 28.26
N LEU A 760 11.16 0.56 27.01
CA LEU A 760 11.97 1.71 26.63
C LEU A 760 11.19 3.03 26.62
N PHE A 761 9.94 3.02 26.21
CA PHE A 761 9.22 4.25 25.87
C PHE A 761 7.91 4.49 26.61
N ASP A 762 7.24 3.48 27.19
CA ASP A 762 5.93 3.72 27.81
C ASP A 762 6.05 4.63 29.05
N GLY A 763 5.23 5.68 29.04
CA GLY A 763 5.19 6.69 30.10
C GLY A 763 6.35 7.69 30.10
N LYS A 764 7.32 7.59 29.17
CA LYS A 764 8.55 8.41 29.21
C LYS A 764 8.54 9.61 28.24
N TYR A 765 7.45 9.89 27.54
CA TYR A 765 7.42 10.87 26.44
C TYR A 765 6.23 11.83 26.53
N CYS A 766 6.09 12.53 27.60
CA CYS A 766 5.06 13.58 27.77
C CYS A 766 5.70 14.83 28.36
N ASN A 767 6.03 15.80 27.50
CA ASN A 767 6.23 17.16 27.98
C ASN A 767 5.18 18.06 27.31
N THR A 768 4.13 18.44 28.05
CA THR A 768 3.04 19.32 27.58
C THR A 768 3.21 20.76 28.06
N GLU A 769 4.21 21.06 28.88
CA GLU A 769 4.49 22.42 29.32
C GLU A 769 5.13 23.23 28.19
N SER A 770 4.60 24.42 27.97
CA SER A 770 5.02 25.33 26.91
C SER A 770 4.90 26.77 27.35
N ASN A 771 6.01 27.50 27.25
CA ASN A 771 6.10 28.96 27.45
C ASN A 771 6.18 29.66 26.07
N PHE A 772 5.29 29.34 25.15
CA PHE A 772 5.33 29.89 23.81
C PHE A 772 4.71 31.27 23.72
N ASP A 773 5.48 32.23 23.22
CA ASP A 773 5.00 33.55 22.88
C ASP A 773 4.38 33.57 21.48
N TYR A 774 3.05 33.46 21.40
CA TYR A 774 2.34 33.47 20.14
C TYR A 774 2.31 34.83 19.43
N SER A 775 2.84 35.91 20.05
CA SER A 775 2.92 37.22 19.40
C SER A 775 3.79 37.23 18.16
N ILE A 776 4.73 36.26 18.07
CA ILE A 776 5.58 36.09 16.89
C ILE A 776 4.79 35.73 15.62
N LEU A 777 3.61 35.17 15.77
CA LEU A 777 2.72 34.80 14.66
C LEU A 777 1.77 35.93 14.24
N LYS A 778 1.65 37.00 15.05
CA LYS A 778 0.75 38.14 14.78
C LYS A 778 1.26 39.03 13.66
N SER A 779 0.30 39.64 12.97
CA SER A 779 0.52 40.78 12.08
C SER A 779 0.23 42.11 12.80
N ASP A 780 0.47 43.22 12.14
CA ASP A 780 0.19 44.61 12.64
C ASP A 780 -1.29 45.00 12.47
N ALA A 781 -2.16 44.12 11.96
CA ALA A 781 -3.56 44.43 11.69
C ALA A 781 -4.38 44.51 12.98
N GLU A 782 -5.27 45.47 13.08
CA GLU A 782 -6.26 45.59 14.15
C GLU A 782 -7.59 44.94 13.74
N TYR A 783 -8.37 44.50 14.70
CA TYR A 783 -9.68 43.90 14.45
C TYR A 783 -10.76 44.45 15.40
N THR A 784 -12.02 44.29 15.03
CA THR A 784 -13.16 44.73 15.85
C THR A 784 -13.78 43.55 16.63
N ASN A 785 -14.34 43.84 17.81
CA ASN A 785 -15.07 42.83 18.60
C ASN A 785 -16.25 42.21 17.85
N LYS A 786 -16.84 42.93 16.90
CA LYS A 786 -17.95 42.42 16.09
C LYS A 786 -17.49 41.28 15.19
N VAL A 787 -16.36 41.44 14.50
CA VAL A 787 -15.77 40.40 13.66
C VAL A 787 -15.26 39.25 14.51
N TYR A 788 -14.57 39.52 15.63
CA TYR A 788 -14.14 38.50 16.58
C TYR A 788 -15.27 37.57 17.01
N ASN A 789 -16.43 38.14 17.40
CA ASN A 789 -17.60 37.34 17.82
C ASN A 789 -18.19 36.48 16.69
N LYS A 790 -18.10 36.93 15.43
CA LYS A 790 -18.50 36.12 14.28
C LYS A 790 -17.59 34.93 14.09
N ILE A 791 -16.27 35.12 14.11
CA ILE A 791 -15.28 34.06 13.99
C ILE A 791 -15.39 33.08 15.15
N LYS A 792 -15.64 33.54 16.37
CA LYS A 792 -15.88 32.69 17.54
C LYS A 792 -17.07 31.75 17.33
N LYS A 793 -18.16 32.21 16.73
CA LYS A 793 -19.31 31.34 16.39
C LYS A 793 -18.94 30.27 15.35
N ILE A 794 -18.13 30.65 14.36
CA ILE A 794 -17.63 29.69 13.38
C ILE A 794 -16.77 28.62 14.06
N TYR A 795 -15.90 29.00 15.00
CA TYR A 795 -15.09 28.09 15.80
C TYR A 795 -15.95 27.09 16.60
N GLU A 796 -17.02 27.53 17.24
CA GLU A 796 -17.93 26.64 17.98
C GLU A 796 -18.58 25.61 17.04
N THR A 797 -18.91 26.01 15.82
CA THR A 797 -19.44 25.10 14.80
C THR A 797 -18.35 24.11 14.33
N TYR A 798 -17.12 24.59 14.08
CA TYR A 798 -15.98 23.75 13.73
C TYR A 798 -15.74 22.67 14.78
N LYS A 799 -15.75 23.03 16.05
CA LYS A 799 -15.55 22.10 17.17
C LYS A 799 -16.60 20.99 17.17
N LYS A 800 -17.88 21.34 16.95
CA LYS A 800 -18.98 20.38 16.88
C LYS A 800 -18.87 19.47 15.67
N ASP A 801 -18.58 20.04 14.50
CA ASP A 801 -18.50 19.27 13.24
C ASP A 801 -17.29 18.34 13.24
N THR A 802 -16.15 18.77 13.82
CA THR A 802 -14.97 17.93 13.99
C THR A 802 -15.25 16.75 14.93
N GLN A 803 -15.96 16.96 16.04
CA GLN A 803 -16.37 15.86 16.94
C GLN A 803 -17.30 14.88 16.25
N ASN A 804 -18.32 15.37 15.53
CA ASN A 804 -19.26 14.54 14.78
C ASN A 804 -18.53 13.72 13.72
N TYR A 805 -17.58 14.32 13.01
CA TYR A 805 -16.76 13.64 12.03
C TYR A 805 -15.90 12.54 12.67
N MET A 806 -15.24 12.81 13.80
CA MET A 806 -14.44 11.81 14.52
C MET A 806 -15.27 10.60 14.94
N LEU A 807 -16.48 10.82 15.44
CA LEU A 807 -17.43 9.77 15.81
C LEU A 807 -17.85 8.94 14.59
N TYR A 808 -18.17 9.61 13.49
CA TYR A 808 -18.53 8.98 12.23
C TYR A 808 -17.37 8.14 11.68
N ALA A 809 -16.15 8.70 11.58
CA ALA A 809 -14.96 8.01 11.08
C ALA A 809 -14.61 6.76 11.91
N LYS A 810 -14.86 6.79 13.23
CA LYS A 810 -14.71 5.64 14.11
C LYS A 810 -15.78 4.58 13.87
N LYS A 811 -17.04 5.00 13.74
CA LYS A 811 -18.19 4.10 13.50
C LYS A 811 -18.07 3.37 12.16
N GLU A 812 -17.72 4.08 11.10
CA GLU A 812 -17.59 3.55 9.74
C GLU A 812 -16.20 2.92 9.45
N ARG A 813 -15.29 2.92 10.42
CA ARG A 813 -13.93 2.36 10.30
C ARG A 813 -13.18 2.87 9.08
N LEU A 814 -13.26 4.18 8.81
CA LEU A 814 -12.61 4.79 7.64
C LEU A 814 -11.09 4.52 7.61
N LYS A 815 -10.56 4.31 6.43
CA LYS A 815 -9.12 4.17 6.20
C LYS A 815 -8.38 5.50 6.42
N SER A 816 -7.07 5.43 6.59
CA SER A 816 -6.21 6.61 6.84
C SER A 816 -6.39 7.69 5.78
N ASP A 817 -6.36 7.30 4.51
CA ASP A 817 -6.44 8.20 3.36
C ASP A 817 -7.82 8.88 3.27
N GLU A 818 -8.89 8.13 3.50
CA GLU A 818 -10.25 8.66 3.56
C GLU A 818 -10.40 9.70 4.69
N LYS A 819 -9.75 9.44 5.84
CA LYS A 819 -9.74 10.38 6.97
C LYS A 819 -8.97 11.67 6.64
N GLN A 820 -7.86 11.57 5.92
CA GLN A 820 -7.06 12.74 5.53
C GLN A 820 -7.80 13.62 4.54
N ILE A 821 -8.42 13.03 3.51
CA ILE A 821 -9.23 13.76 2.52
C ILE A 821 -10.36 14.52 3.20
N GLN A 822 -11.09 13.88 4.10
CA GLN A 822 -12.22 14.51 4.80
C GLN A 822 -11.77 15.63 5.75
N LYS A 823 -10.64 15.44 6.44
CA LYS A 823 -10.06 16.51 7.27
C LYS A 823 -9.66 17.71 6.41
N TYR A 824 -9.07 17.47 5.25
CA TYR A 824 -8.72 18.54 4.31
C TYR A 824 -9.96 19.30 3.83
N LEU A 825 -11.02 18.61 3.43
CA LEU A 825 -12.27 19.22 3.00
C LEU A 825 -12.92 20.05 4.12
N LEU A 826 -12.90 19.55 5.35
CA LEU A 826 -13.41 20.26 6.51
C LEU A 826 -12.60 21.55 6.77
N LYS A 827 -11.28 21.47 6.72
CA LYS A 827 -10.37 22.62 6.83
C LYS A 827 -10.72 23.70 5.80
N GLU A 828 -10.78 23.35 4.51
CA GLU A 828 -11.09 24.30 3.43
C GLU A 828 -12.47 24.92 3.61
N GLN A 829 -13.49 24.14 3.96
CA GLN A 829 -14.83 24.64 4.21
C GLN A 829 -14.87 25.69 5.33
N PHE A 830 -14.17 25.47 6.44
CA PHE A 830 -14.15 26.40 7.56
C PHE A 830 -13.26 27.61 7.29
N ARG A 831 -12.17 27.45 6.54
CA ARG A 831 -11.37 28.58 6.05
C ARG A 831 -12.19 29.50 5.18
N GLU A 832 -12.97 28.99 4.22
CA GLU A 832 -13.88 29.79 3.41
C GLU A 832 -14.93 30.52 4.25
N LYS A 833 -15.53 29.87 5.24
CA LYS A 833 -16.49 30.49 6.17
C LYS A 833 -15.85 31.68 6.92
N CYS A 834 -14.64 31.50 7.43
CA CYS A 834 -13.91 32.53 8.15
C CYS A 834 -13.56 33.71 7.23
N LEU A 835 -13.04 33.45 6.03
CA LEU A 835 -12.68 34.49 5.07
C LEU A 835 -13.91 35.25 4.52
N LYS A 836 -15.10 34.64 4.51
CA LYS A 836 -16.34 35.31 4.15
C LYS A 836 -16.71 36.39 5.18
N GLU A 837 -16.49 36.13 6.47
CA GLU A 837 -16.81 37.05 7.56
C GLU A 837 -15.66 38.05 7.86
N CYS A 838 -14.43 37.65 7.61
CA CYS A 838 -13.21 38.43 7.77
C CYS A 838 -12.30 38.26 6.52
N PRO A 839 -12.48 39.05 5.45
CA PRO A 839 -11.71 38.94 4.22
C PRO A 839 -10.24 39.28 4.33
N ASN A 840 -9.86 40.09 5.32
CA ASN A 840 -8.47 40.45 5.58
C ASN A 840 -7.81 39.29 6.35
N GLU A 841 -6.84 38.60 5.72
CA GLU A 841 -6.15 37.45 6.31
C GLU A 841 -5.29 37.82 7.54
N ASP A 842 -4.72 39.03 7.57
CA ASP A 842 -3.92 39.49 8.69
C ASP A 842 -4.79 39.81 9.92
N GLU A 843 -5.96 40.45 9.71
CA GLU A 843 -6.97 40.64 10.75
C GLU A 843 -7.52 39.30 11.26
N LEU A 844 -7.86 38.38 10.36
CA LEU A 844 -8.32 37.03 10.69
C LEU A 844 -7.28 36.26 11.51
N CYS A 845 -6.01 36.39 11.14
CA CYS A 845 -4.87 35.77 11.85
C CYS A 845 -4.86 36.20 13.32
N ASN A 846 -4.89 37.52 13.59
CA ASN A 846 -4.88 38.05 14.96
C ASN A 846 -6.10 37.63 15.77
N ILE A 847 -7.30 37.62 15.16
CA ILE A 847 -8.54 37.14 15.81
C ILE A 847 -8.38 35.65 16.20
N VAL A 848 -7.91 34.82 15.30
CA VAL A 848 -7.80 33.38 15.51
C VAL A 848 -6.72 33.06 16.55
N LEU A 849 -5.61 33.79 16.56
CA LEU A 849 -4.56 33.66 17.57
C LEU A 849 -5.08 34.00 18.95
N ASP A 850 -5.72 35.16 19.10
CA ASP A 850 -6.30 35.55 20.39
C ASP A 850 -7.41 34.60 20.84
N LEU A 851 -8.22 34.07 19.94
CA LEU A 851 -9.24 33.09 20.25
C LEU A 851 -8.66 31.75 20.72
N CYS A 852 -7.59 31.26 20.09
CA CYS A 852 -7.08 29.92 20.28
C CYS A 852 -5.93 29.83 21.31
N TYR A 853 -5.05 30.83 21.37
CA TYR A 853 -3.85 30.79 22.22
C TYR A 853 -4.02 31.39 23.60
N THR A 854 -4.96 32.32 23.82
CA THR A 854 -5.24 32.88 25.14
C THR A 854 -5.90 31.89 26.11
N LYS A 855 -6.52 30.82 25.59
CA LYS A 855 -7.23 29.81 26.38
C LYS A 855 -6.64 28.42 26.16
N SER A 856 -6.18 27.77 27.23
CA SER A 856 -5.55 26.43 27.19
C SER A 856 -6.47 25.34 26.58
N LYS A 857 -7.80 25.47 26.74
CA LYS A 857 -8.79 24.49 26.24
C LYS A 857 -9.22 24.71 24.79
N ASN A 858 -8.79 25.79 24.14
CA ASN A 858 -9.14 26.04 22.74
C ASN A 858 -8.19 25.31 21.81
N SER A 859 -8.71 24.84 20.69
CA SER A 859 -7.98 24.05 19.69
C SER A 859 -7.01 24.91 18.89
N LYS A 860 -5.71 24.73 19.08
CA LYS A 860 -4.67 25.33 18.24
C LYS A 860 -4.68 24.74 16.81
N GLN A 861 -5.23 23.53 16.64
CA GLN A 861 -5.48 22.96 15.32
C GLN A 861 -6.34 23.89 14.44
N PHE A 862 -7.40 24.49 15.02
CA PHE A 862 -8.22 25.45 14.27
C PHE A 862 -7.40 26.64 13.77
N ALA A 863 -6.49 27.17 14.60
CA ALA A 863 -5.62 28.28 14.21
C ALA A 863 -4.74 27.91 13.00
N TRP A 864 -4.09 26.77 13.05
CA TRP A 864 -3.26 26.27 11.95
C TRP A 864 -4.06 25.87 10.71
N ASP A 865 -5.25 25.33 10.88
CA ASP A 865 -6.15 25.00 9.76
C ASP A 865 -6.62 26.24 8.99
N ILE A 866 -6.88 27.36 9.69
CA ILE A 866 -7.42 28.57 9.09
C ILE A 866 -6.32 29.52 8.62
N CYS A 867 -5.28 29.73 9.44
CA CYS A 867 -4.27 30.77 9.24
C CYS A 867 -2.84 30.24 9.04
N GLY A 868 -2.61 28.94 8.86
CA GLY A 868 -1.27 28.38 8.75
C GLY A 868 -0.40 29.06 7.68
N GLU A 869 -0.96 29.38 6.53
CA GLU A 869 -0.26 30.11 5.46
C GLU A 869 0.13 31.53 5.91
N THR A 870 -0.77 32.23 6.63
CA THR A 870 -0.51 33.56 7.17
C THR A 870 0.57 33.50 8.26
N PHE A 871 0.59 32.46 9.09
CA PHE A 871 1.65 32.25 10.09
C PHE A 871 3.02 32.15 9.43
N ILE A 872 3.16 31.31 8.40
CA ILE A 872 4.42 31.17 7.65
C ILE A 872 4.83 32.51 7.04
N LYS A 873 3.90 33.25 6.42
CA LYS A 873 4.14 34.57 5.84
C LYS A 873 4.64 35.57 6.90
N ASN A 874 4.00 35.61 8.08
CA ASN A 874 4.39 36.52 9.16
C ASN A 874 5.75 36.14 9.74
N LEU A 875 6.06 34.88 9.93
CA LEU A 875 7.37 34.43 10.35
C LEU A 875 8.45 34.78 9.35
N LEU A 876 8.25 34.56 8.05
CA LEU A 876 9.18 34.92 6.99
C LEU A 876 9.45 36.44 6.97
N LYS A 877 8.40 37.27 7.07
CA LYS A 877 8.54 38.71 7.09
C LYS A 877 9.41 39.17 8.28
N ARG A 878 9.19 38.55 9.46
CA ARG A 878 10.00 38.88 10.67
C ARG A 878 11.44 38.41 10.56
N ASN A 879 11.69 37.27 9.92
CA ASN A 879 13.02 36.68 9.76
C ASN A 879 13.76 37.18 8.48
N GLY A 880 13.29 38.27 7.86
CA GLY A 880 13.92 38.83 6.67
C GLY A 880 13.95 37.89 5.47
N TYR A 881 12.91 37.04 5.34
CA TYR A 881 12.77 36.05 4.27
C TYR A 881 13.89 35.01 4.22
N LYS A 882 14.51 34.71 5.35
CA LYS A 882 15.54 33.70 5.47
C LYS A 882 14.97 32.43 6.09
N ILE A 883 15.54 31.30 5.70
CA ILE A 883 15.25 29.97 6.31
C ILE A 883 16.55 29.24 6.56
N SER A 884 16.54 28.40 7.60
CA SER A 884 17.64 27.50 7.94
C SER A 884 17.18 26.06 7.80
N TYR A 885 17.98 25.22 7.15
CA TYR A 885 17.66 23.82 6.92
C TYR A 885 18.90 22.94 7.11
N PRO A 886 18.76 21.72 7.59
CA PRO A 886 19.87 20.77 7.67
C PRO A 886 20.17 20.19 6.28
N GLU A 887 21.41 20.30 5.83
CA GLU A 887 21.92 19.73 4.59
C GLU A 887 22.99 18.69 4.90
N LEU A 888 23.08 17.64 4.10
CA LEU A 888 24.04 16.55 4.26
C LEU A 888 25.48 17.12 4.21
N ASP A 889 26.28 16.82 5.24
CA ASP A 889 27.65 17.29 5.40
C ASP A 889 28.41 16.29 6.28
N GLU A 890 29.42 15.62 5.73
CA GLU A 890 30.22 14.61 6.46
C GLU A 890 30.89 15.16 7.73
N ASN A 891 31.16 16.48 7.79
CA ASN A 891 31.74 17.16 8.94
C ASN A 891 30.67 17.87 9.80
N GLY A 892 29.40 17.63 9.52
CA GLY A 892 28.29 18.28 10.22
C GLY A 892 28.20 17.94 11.71
N ASP A 893 27.62 18.84 12.48
CA ASP A 893 27.42 18.72 13.95
C ASP A 893 26.11 18.00 14.32
N ILE A 894 25.21 17.78 13.37
CA ILE A 894 23.92 17.12 13.59
C ILE A 894 24.05 15.66 13.13
N GLU A 895 23.97 14.74 14.06
CA GLU A 895 23.89 13.32 13.73
C GLU A 895 22.42 12.86 13.72
N PHE A 896 21.97 12.33 12.58
CA PHE A 896 20.65 11.78 12.40
C PHE A 896 20.71 10.62 11.39
N ASP A 897 20.13 9.48 11.80
CA ASP A 897 20.06 8.28 10.95
C ASP A 897 21.42 7.75 10.47
N GLY A 898 22.47 7.88 11.30
CA GLY A 898 23.85 7.48 10.96
C GLY A 898 24.55 8.39 9.95
N MET A 899 23.93 9.51 9.58
CA MET A 899 24.50 10.53 8.69
C MET A 899 24.72 11.83 9.45
N ARG A 900 25.62 12.66 8.91
CA ARG A 900 25.93 13.97 9.49
C ARG A 900 25.41 15.10 8.62
N PHE A 901 24.91 16.16 9.27
CA PHE A 901 24.31 17.31 8.65
C PHE A 901 24.83 18.57 9.29
N SER A 902 24.87 19.67 8.53
CA SER A 902 25.09 21.03 9.06
C SER A 902 23.95 21.94 8.66
N MET A 903 23.65 22.96 9.51
CA MET A 903 22.64 23.96 9.18
C MET A 903 23.15 24.87 8.08
N LYS A 904 22.35 25.04 7.02
CA LYS A 904 22.56 26.00 5.95
C LYS A 904 21.45 27.03 5.97
N GLU A 905 21.77 28.26 5.61
CA GLU A 905 20.81 29.36 5.50
C GLU A 905 20.65 29.76 4.02
N THR A 906 19.43 30.05 3.62
CA THR A 906 19.14 30.60 2.29
C THR A 906 18.02 31.62 2.35
N GLU A 907 18.05 32.59 1.45
CA GLU A 907 16.95 33.52 1.27
C GLU A 907 15.86 32.89 0.39
N ILE A 908 14.62 33.06 0.80
CA ILE A 908 13.46 32.72 -0.01
C ILE A 908 13.23 33.84 -1.01
N LYS A 909 13.32 33.51 -2.28
CA LYS A 909 12.91 34.42 -3.34
C LYS A 909 11.41 34.60 -3.25
N VAL A 910 10.97 35.69 -2.62
CA VAL A 910 9.60 36.15 -2.79
C VAL A 910 9.50 36.63 -4.23
N THR A 911 8.94 35.84 -5.10
CA THR A 911 8.51 36.35 -6.41
C THR A 911 7.38 37.33 -6.14
N ILE A 912 7.77 38.60 -5.98
CA ILE A 912 6.88 39.71 -6.27
C ILE A 912 6.76 39.64 -7.79
N ASP A 913 5.66 39.06 -8.27
CA ASP A 913 5.34 38.99 -9.69
C ASP A 913 5.21 40.44 -10.20
N VAL A 914 6.32 40.98 -10.70
CA VAL A 914 6.31 41.98 -11.75
C VAL A 914 6.03 41.18 -13.02
N GLU A 915 5.01 41.58 -13.72
CA GLU A 915 4.56 41.04 -14.99
C GLU A 915 5.75 40.67 -15.89
N ASP A 916 5.83 39.39 -16.26
CA ASP A 916 6.40 38.98 -17.53
C ASP A 916 5.53 37.81 -18.07
N ASP A 917 4.77 38.20 -19.08
CA ASP A 917 4.16 37.30 -20.05
C ASP A 917 5.29 36.51 -20.72
N GLU A 918 5.31 35.22 -20.50
CA GLU A 918 5.69 34.17 -21.43
C GLU A 918 5.73 32.83 -20.67
N CYS A 919 4.57 32.21 -20.54
CA CYS A 919 4.50 30.79 -20.32
C CYS A 919 4.53 30.08 -21.68
N GLN A 920 5.73 29.72 -22.12
CA GLN A 920 5.88 28.74 -23.17
C GLN A 920 5.42 27.38 -22.66
N LEU A 921 4.49 26.83 -23.40
CA LEU A 921 4.04 25.44 -23.35
C LEU A 921 5.22 24.49 -23.63
N PHE A 922 5.55 23.64 -22.68
CA PHE A 922 6.11 22.31 -22.90
C PHE A 922 5.50 21.32 -21.91
#